data_fcf9ed5fc9d97105c733768cba175d63
#
_entry.id   fcf9ed5fc9d97105c733768cba175d63
#
_cell.length_a   1.000
_cell.length_b   1.000
_cell.length_c   1.000
_cell.angle_alpha   90.00
_cell.angle_beta   90.00
_cell.angle_gamma   90.00
#
_symmetry.space_group_name_H-M   'P 1'
#
loop_
_entity.id
_entity.type
_entity.pdbx_description
1 polymer ?
#
loop_
_entity_poly.entity_id
_entity_poly.type
_entity_poly.pdbx_seq_one_letter_code
_entity_poly.pdbx_strand_id
1 'polypeptide(L)'
;MKRFLQPARRSLLRAIPWLVLAATLPCLPQPMTAAAEPTPINRPWTGPYGGVPPFDQVRVADLGPALEAAMKAELDAVAAIAAHPAAPTFANTIEPLERATRDFERVQTIYGIWGSNLADDAVQKVEREMAPKLADLADRIFQNQKLFDRIKVVYETRKTAGLSPEQQRLAWLLHTDFVRGGAALDTEAKKEMAAINQQLATLSTKFSQNVLKDENDALVIIDDAAGLAGLPESQKTAAAAAAEARGQKGKWVIQNTRSSVEPFLTYADDRALRQQVFEMFVSRGDGGGATDNNTTIRQILELRARRARLLGHATHAHWRLENSMAKTPERAMALMEEVWGPAVAEVKQEVADMGQIAAAEGATITIEPWDYRYYAEKVRKKLYDLDESEIVPYLQVDKLREGMFHTAAMLFDLHFTPVPEGSVPVFHPDVTVWEVKDGQGKHVGLWYFDPYARRGKRSGAWMNAYRNQERFEGETTTLVSNNSNFVKAPPGEPTTISWEDATTLFHEFGHALHGLCSNVSYPSLSGTSVARDYVEFPSQILEHWLPTPEILSGYALHVETGKPIPAALVAKIKKAETFNRGFKTVEFLASALVDMKLHLSTPTADPDAFERDTLAALGMPREIVMRHRTPHFNHVFSGDGYSAAYYSYLWSDVLTADAWEAFTEAGGPWDPAVAKRLKSHVFSVGNTVDPADGYRAFRGKDPGTGALMRKRGFAAAAE
;
A
#
# COMPACT_ATOMS: atom_id res chain seq x y z
N MET A 1 62.89 9.07 21.30
CA MET A 1 63.92 8.59 22.20
C MET A 1 63.82 7.08 22.31
N LYS A 2 64.92 6.42 21.87
CA LYS A 2 65.43 5.06 22.20
C LYS A 2 64.40 3.90 22.22
N ARG A 3 64.40 2.95 21.19
CA ARG A 3 65.35 1.87 20.86
C ARG A 3 65.47 0.83 21.97
N PHE A 4 65.17 -0.47 21.64
CA PHE A 4 66.09 -1.64 21.60
C PHE A 4 65.20 -2.89 21.36
N LEU A 5 65.29 -3.59 20.25
CA LEU A 5 66.22 -4.59 19.75
C LEU A 5 66.00 -6.01 20.30
N GLN A 6 65.81 -6.87 19.32
CA GLN A 6 65.82 -8.35 19.33
C GLN A 6 67.14 -8.92 19.84
N PRO A 7 67.32 -10.27 20.06
CA PRO A 7 67.59 -11.14 18.94
C PRO A 7 67.06 -12.62 19.05
N ALA A 8 67.13 -13.21 17.84
CA ALA A 8 66.87 -14.60 17.53
C ALA A 8 67.91 -15.60 18.13
N ARG A 9 67.50 -16.90 18.29
CA ARG A 9 68.44 -18.03 18.17
C ARG A 9 67.80 -19.19 17.41
N ARG A 10 68.53 -19.65 16.39
CA ARG A 10 68.40 -20.90 15.61
C ARG A 10 69.03 -22.08 16.40
N SER A 11 68.51 -23.30 16.19
CA SER A 11 69.26 -24.56 16.04
C SER A 11 68.28 -25.66 15.60
N LEU A 12 68.41 -26.15 14.40
CA LEU A 12 69.20 -27.26 13.86
C LEU A 12 68.66 -28.67 14.20
N LEU A 13 68.02 -29.27 13.20
CA LEU A 13 68.14 -30.63 12.64
C LEU A 13 68.20 -31.86 13.58
N ARG A 14 67.27 -32.76 13.39
CA ARG A 14 67.57 -34.19 13.10
C ARG A 14 66.38 -34.84 12.36
N ALA A 15 66.65 -35.36 11.17
CA ALA A 15 65.77 -36.20 10.35
C ALA A 15 65.81 -37.66 10.88
N ILE A 16 64.68 -38.31 10.94
CA ILE A 16 64.54 -39.80 11.02
C ILE A 16 63.42 -40.17 10.03
N PRO A 17 63.61 -41.11 9.10
CA PRO A 17 62.62 -41.50 8.13
C PRO A 17 61.63 -42.51 8.73
N TRP A 18 60.33 -42.30 8.58
CA TRP A 18 59.34 -43.27 8.86
C TRP A 18 58.63 -43.71 7.55
N LEU A 19 58.61 -45.01 7.37
CA LEU A 19 57.91 -45.77 6.34
C LEU A 19 56.47 -45.28 6.16
N VAL A 20 56.11 -45.07 4.91
CA VAL A 20 54.72 -44.89 4.46
C VAL A 20 54.06 -46.27 4.49
N LEU A 21 53.19 -46.52 5.44
CA LEU A 21 52.19 -47.60 5.37
C LEU A 21 50.88 -47.00 4.88
N ALA A 22 50.54 -47.25 3.60
CA ALA A 22 49.25 -46.86 3.02
C ALA A 22 48.15 -47.72 3.65
N ALA A 23 47.46 -47.17 4.66
CA ALA A 23 46.21 -47.72 5.12
C ALA A 23 45.05 -47.13 4.27
N THR A 24 44.49 -47.93 3.39
CA THR A 24 43.24 -47.63 2.73
C THR A 24 42.11 -47.64 3.74
N LEU A 25 41.72 -46.49 4.25
CA LEU A 25 40.47 -46.30 4.98
C LEU A 25 39.31 -46.39 4.00
N PRO A 26 38.27 -47.18 4.24
CA PRO A 26 37.07 -47.15 3.42
C PRO A 26 36.41 -45.78 3.59
N CYS A 27 36.14 -45.10 2.49
CA CYS A 27 35.34 -43.87 2.43
C CYS A 27 33.92 -44.25 2.88
N LEU A 28 33.61 -43.95 4.16
CA LEU A 28 32.24 -44.01 4.67
C LEU A 28 31.44 -42.94 3.88
N PRO A 29 30.30 -43.29 3.32
CA PRO A 29 29.45 -42.29 2.71
C PRO A 29 29.06 -41.29 3.79
N GLN A 30 29.33 -40.01 3.56
CA GLN A 30 28.74 -38.95 4.39
C GLN A 30 27.23 -39.14 4.35
N PRO A 31 26.52 -39.05 5.49
CA PRO A 31 25.09 -39.09 5.48
C PRO A 31 24.64 -37.92 4.61
N MET A 32 23.97 -38.24 3.49
CA MET A 32 23.18 -37.23 2.78
C MET A 32 22.31 -36.56 3.83
N THR A 33 22.52 -35.28 4.07
CA THR A 33 21.59 -34.48 4.86
C THR A 33 20.23 -34.71 4.25
N ALA A 34 19.36 -35.41 4.97
CA ALA A 34 17.98 -35.58 4.59
C ALA A 34 17.44 -34.19 4.26
N ALA A 35 16.85 -34.03 3.09
CA ALA A 35 16.16 -32.80 2.74
C ALA A 35 15.22 -32.51 3.91
N ALA A 36 15.36 -31.32 4.52
CA ALA A 36 14.52 -30.93 5.64
C ALA A 36 13.05 -31.10 5.19
N GLU A 37 12.23 -31.78 6.01
CA GLU A 37 10.83 -31.93 5.70
C GLU A 37 10.22 -30.54 5.41
N PRO A 38 9.40 -30.41 4.36
CA PRO A 38 8.83 -29.12 4.01
C PRO A 38 8.00 -28.60 5.19
N THR A 39 8.26 -27.35 5.61
CA THR A 39 7.51 -26.71 6.67
C THR A 39 6.02 -26.63 6.31
N PRO A 40 5.09 -26.48 7.26
CA PRO A 40 3.65 -26.29 6.94
C PRO A 40 3.40 -25.19 5.91
N ILE A 41 4.23 -24.15 5.91
CA ILE A 41 4.13 -22.97 5.02
C ILE A 41 4.38 -23.35 3.55
N ASN A 42 5.26 -24.32 3.27
CA ASN A 42 5.59 -24.76 1.90
C ASN A 42 4.54 -25.71 1.29
N ARG A 43 3.66 -26.27 2.10
CA ARG A 43 2.65 -27.20 1.61
C ARG A 43 1.55 -26.48 0.82
N PRO A 44 0.91 -27.12 -0.16
CA PRO A 44 -0.32 -26.61 -0.75
C PRO A 44 -1.35 -26.29 0.34
N TRP A 45 -2.04 -25.18 0.18
CA TRP A 45 -3.13 -24.85 1.11
C TRP A 45 -4.26 -25.86 0.99
N THR A 46 -4.74 -26.35 2.11
CA THR A 46 -5.80 -27.37 2.21
C THR A 46 -6.95 -26.83 3.05
N GLY A 47 -8.04 -27.62 3.15
CA GLY A 47 -9.21 -27.26 3.93
C GLY A 47 -10.36 -26.71 3.07
N PRO A 48 -11.30 -25.97 3.68
CA PRO A 48 -12.45 -25.45 2.97
C PRO A 48 -12.08 -24.39 1.91
N TYR A 49 -13.05 -24.03 1.07
CA TYR A 49 -12.91 -22.93 0.10
C TYR A 49 -11.76 -23.12 -0.92
N GLY A 50 -11.42 -24.35 -1.25
CA GLY A 50 -10.33 -24.64 -2.16
C GLY A 50 -8.92 -24.50 -1.54
N GLY A 51 -8.84 -24.52 -0.20
CA GLY A 51 -7.65 -24.34 0.59
C GLY A 51 -7.48 -22.91 1.10
N VAL A 52 -6.98 -22.80 2.34
CA VAL A 52 -6.76 -21.51 3.03
C VAL A 52 -5.34 -21.47 3.62
N PRO A 53 -4.75 -20.28 3.81
CA PRO A 53 -3.43 -20.16 4.43
C PRO A 53 -3.41 -20.78 5.84
N PRO A 54 -2.39 -21.60 6.19
CA PRO A 54 -2.28 -22.25 7.50
C PRO A 54 -1.74 -21.28 8.57
N PHE A 55 -2.42 -20.16 8.81
CA PHE A 55 -1.95 -19.09 9.69
C PHE A 55 -1.70 -19.56 11.13
N ASP A 56 -2.45 -20.55 11.60
CA ASP A 56 -2.31 -21.18 12.92
C ASP A 56 -1.05 -22.06 13.09
N GLN A 57 -0.37 -22.40 11.99
CA GLN A 57 0.81 -23.24 11.96
C GLN A 57 2.11 -22.47 11.67
N VAL A 58 2.03 -21.16 11.48
CA VAL A 58 3.18 -20.33 11.12
C VAL A 58 4.01 -20.02 12.36
N ARG A 59 5.29 -20.35 12.31
CA ARG A 59 6.30 -19.93 13.28
C ARG A 59 7.29 -19.00 12.59
N VAL A 60 7.66 -17.91 13.23
CA VAL A 60 8.61 -16.92 12.65
C VAL A 60 9.92 -17.57 12.22
N ALA A 61 10.40 -18.56 12.97
CA ALA A 61 11.63 -19.30 12.64
C ALA A 61 11.54 -20.11 11.33
N ASP A 62 10.33 -20.42 10.87
CA ASP A 62 10.12 -21.20 9.64
C ASP A 62 10.08 -20.29 8.39
N LEU A 63 9.85 -18.97 8.54
CA LEU A 63 9.66 -18.03 7.41
C LEU A 63 10.90 -18.00 6.48
N GLY A 64 12.09 -17.80 7.03
CA GLY A 64 13.32 -17.77 6.23
C GLY A 64 13.59 -19.08 5.50
N PRO A 65 13.65 -20.23 6.19
CA PRO A 65 13.84 -21.55 5.55
C PRO A 65 12.76 -21.87 4.50
N ALA A 66 11.50 -21.52 4.77
CA ALA A 66 10.42 -21.76 3.82
C ALA A 66 10.58 -20.93 2.53
N LEU A 67 10.94 -19.64 2.66
CA LEU A 67 11.25 -18.81 1.51
C LEU A 67 12.42 -19.36 0.70
N GLU A 68 13.53 -19.73 1.35
CA GLU A 68 14.71 -20.27 0.65
C GLU A 68 14.38 -21.56 -0.11
N ALA A 69 13.56 -22.44 0.47
CA ALA A 69 13.10 -23.67 -0.21
C ALA A 69 12.21 -23.36 -1.42
N ALA A 70 11.26 -22.42 -1.28
CA ALA A 70 10.36 -22.00 -2.37
C ALA A 70 11.13 -21.29 -3.49
N MET A 71 12.07 -20.41 -3.16
CA MET A 71 12.95 -19.74 -4.11
C MET A 71 13.78 -20.73 -4.92
N LYS A 72 14.30 -21.76 -4.27
CA LYS A 72 15.04 -22.81 -4.96
C LYS A 72 14.15 -23.58 -5.93
N ALA A 73 12.96 -23.98 -5.52
CA ALA A 73 12.00 -24.70 -6.36
C ALA A 73 11.61 -23.89 -7.61
N GLU A 74 11.35 -22.58 -7.44
CA GLU A 74 11.04 -21.68 -8.55
C GLU A 74 12.21 -21.57 -9.53
N LEU A 75 13.45 -21.40 -9.04
CA LEU A 75 14.64 -21.35 -9.90
C LEU A 75 14.88 -22.67 -10.65
N ASP A 76 14.65 -23.81 -10.02
CA ASP A 76 14.76 -25.11 -10.69
C ASP A 76 13.72 -25.25 -11.81
N ALA A 77 12.46 -24.80 -11.57
CA ALA A 77 11.40 -24.80 -12.58
C ALA A 77 11.73 -23.82 -13.74
N VAL A 78 12.20 -22.62 -13.44
CA VAL A 78 12.65 -21.63 -14.43
C VAL A 78 13.80 -22.21 -15.28
N ALA A 79 14.77 -22.88 -14.67
CA ALA A 79 15.87 -23.51 -15.40
C ALA A 79 15.38 -24.61 -16.34
N ALA A 80 14.40 -25.41 -15.93
CA ALA A 80 13.78 -26.44 -16.78
C ALA A 80 13.05 -25.84 -17.99
N ILE A 81 12.30 -24.74 -17.80
CA ILE A 81 11.63 -23.98 -18.87
C ILE A 81 12.68 -23.43 -19.85
N ALA A 82 13.72 -22.79 -19.34
CA ALA A 82 14.79 -22.20 -20.15
C ALA A 82 15.56 -23.25 -20.99
N ALA A 83 15.70 -24.46 -20.45
CA ALA A 83 16.40 -25.56 -21.12
C ALA A 83 15.49 -26.43 -22.01
N HIS A 84 14.20 -26.12 -22.13
CA HIS A 84 13.25 -26.94 -22.89
C HIS A 84 13.65 -27.05 -24.37
N PRO A 85 13.82 -28.27 -24.93
CA PRO A 85 14.43 -28.48 -26.24
C PRO A 85 13.56 -28.09 -27.43
N ALA A 86 12.23 -28.10 -27.29
CA ALA A 86 11.31 -27.72 -28.36
C ALA A 86 11.27 -26.21 -28.59
N ALA A 87 10.93 -25.82 -29.82
CA ALA A 87 10.72 -24.42 -30.17
C ALA A 87 9.75 -23.75 -29.20
N PRO A 88 9.98 -22.46 -28.83
CA PRO A 88 9.15 -21.75 -27.87
C PRO A 88 7.72 -21.58 -28.37
N THR A 89 6.77 -21.93 -27.52
CA THR A 89 5.33 -21.69 -27.69
C THR A 89 4.75 -21.13 -26.41
N PHE A 90 3.55 -20.60 -26.45
CA PHE A 90 2.85 -20.15 -25.25
C PHE A 90 2.71 -21.30 -24.23
N ALA A 91 2.30 -22.48 -24.68
CA ALA A 91 2.08 -23.67 -23.85
C ALA A 91 3.35 -24.26 -23.22
N ASN A 92 4.53 -24.10 -23.83
CA ASN A 92 5.78 -24.63 -23.28
C ASN A 92 6.72 -23.59 -22.71
N THR A 93 6.27 -22.34 -22.62
CA THR A 93 7.08 -21.21 -22.10
C THR A 93 6.30 -20.37 -21.09
N ILE A 94 5.16 -19.79 -21.48
CA ILE A 94 4.39 -18.86 -20.63
C ILE A 94 3.59 -19.64 -19.57
N GLU A 95 2.82 -20.66 -19.97
CA GLU A 95 2.03 -21.44 -19.01
C GLU A 95 2.88 -22.17 -17.96
N PRO A 96 4.03 -22.79 -18.29
CA PRO A 96 4.91 -23.32 -17.27
C PRO A 96 5.48 -22.25 -16.32
N LEU A 97 5.69 -21.01 -16.78
CA LEU A 97 6.15 -19.91 -15.94
C LEU A 97 5.06 -19.49 -14.95
N GLU A 98 3.80 -19.38 -15.38
CA GLU A 98 2.64 -19.14 -14.49
C GLU A 98 2.50 -20.22 -13.39
N ARG A 99 2.90 -21.46 -13.68
CA ARG A 99 2.93 -22.55 -12.67
C ARG A 99 4.10 -22.43 -11.71
N ALA A 100 5.26 -22.04 -12.22
CA ALA A 100 6.51 -22.02 -11.46
C ALA A 100 6.47 -21.05 -10.27
N THR A 101 5.72 -19.95 -10.36
CA THR A 101 5.63 -18.93 -9.31
C THR A 101 4.74 -19.33 -8.14
N ARG A 102 3.81 -20.25 -8.30
CA ARG A 102 2.72 -20.51 -7.33
C ARG A 102 3.19 -20.92 -5.94
N ASP A 103 4.19 -21.79 -5.86
CA ASP A 103 4.68 -22.27 -4.56
C ASP A 103 5.40 -21.14 -3.81
N PHE A 104 6.17 -20.35 -4.53
CA PHE A 104 6.84 -19.18 -3.97
C PHE A 104 5.84 -18.11 -3.53
N GLU A 105 4.84 -17.79 -4.36
CA GLU A 105 3.80 -16.79 -4.04
C GLU A 105 3.03 -17.15 -2.76
N ARG A 106 2.69 -18.43 -2.54
CA ARG A 106 2.04 -18.85 -1.29
C ARG A 106 2.88 -18.56 -0.05
N VAL A 107 4.17 -18.86 -0.11
CA VAL A 107 5.11 -18.62 0.99
C VAL A 107 5.36 -17.13 1.18
N GLN A 108 5.54 -16.39 0.07
CA GLN A 108 5.76 -14.96 0.08
C GLN A 108 4.55 -14.19 0.64
N THR A 109 3.33 -14.66 0.36
CA THR A 109 2.09 -14.10 0.92
C THR A 109 2.10 -14.19 2.44
N ILE A 110 2.39 -15.36 3.02
CA ILE A 110 2.48 -15.53 4.47
C ILE A 110 3.58 -14.65 5.05
N TYR A 111 4.77 -14.66 4.47
CA TYR A 111 5.88 -13.81 4.88
C TYR A 111 5.50 -12.31 4.84
N GLY A 112 4.86 -11.86 3.78
CA GLY A 112 4.40 -10.48 3.62
C GLY A 112 3.39 -10.05 4.68
N ILE A 113 2.47 -10.95 5.07
CA ILE A 113 1.50 -10.71 6.14
C ILE A 113 2.22 -10.55 7.49
N TRP A 114 3.18 -11.41 7.81
CA TRP A 114 3.97 -11.25 9.05
C TRP A 114 4.74 -9.94 9.06
N GLY A 115 5.37 -9.55 7.95
CA GLY A 115 6.10 -8.29 7.81
C GLY A 115 5.23 -7.03 7.82
N SER A 116 3.96 -7.11 7.47
CA SER A 116 3.05 -5.95 7.46
C SER A 116 2.13 -5.87 8.68
N ASN A 117 1.72 -7.01 9.24
CA ASN A 117 0.70 -7.06 10.29
C ASN A 117 1.23 -7.47 11.66
N LEU A 118 2.40 -8.13 11.73
CA LEU A 118 2.95 -8.75 12.96
C LEU A 118 4.47 -8.55 13.10
N ALA A 119 5.03 -7.44 12.58
CA ALA A 119 6.47 -7.18 12.51
C ALA A 119 7.09 -6.90 13.89
N ASP A 120 7.32 -7.94 14.67
CA ASP A 120 8.17 -7.91 15.86
C ASP A 120 9.67 -7.95 15.48
N ASP A 121 10.56 -7.87 16.48
CA ASP A 121 12.01 -7.89 16.26
C ASP A 121 12.50 -9.15 15.51
N ALA A 122 11.85 -10.30 15.75
CA ALA A 122 12.20 -11.58 15.12
C ALA A 122 11.79 -11.58 13.63
N VAL A 123 10.58 -11.10 13.31
CA VAL A 123 10.11 -10.93 11.94
C VAL A 123 10.98 -9.90 11.20
N GLN A 124 11.26 -8.75 11.81
CA GLN A 124 12.14 -7.72 11.23
C GLN A 124 13.56 -8.24 10.94
N LYS A 125 14.07 -9.15 11.77
CA LYS A 125 15.34 -9.82 11.49
C LYS A 125 15.25 -10.68 10.21
N VAL A 126 14.19 -11.47 10.07
CA VAL A 126 13.96 -12.28 8.85
C VAL A 126 13.82 -11.36 7.63
N GLU A 127 13.11 -10.23 7.73
CA GLU A 127 13.01 -9.26 6.64
C GLU A 127 14.39 -8.77 6.18
N ARG A 128 15.27 -8.37 7.11
CA ARG A 128 16.63 -7.93 6.77
C ARG A 128 17.48 -9.01 6.11
N GLU A 129 17.33 -10.27 6.53
CA GLU A 129 18.08 -11.40 5.98
C GLU A 129 17.57 -11.82 4.60
N MET A 130 16.25 -11.71 4.38
CA MET A 130 15.62 -12.20 3.15
C MET A 130 15.53 -11.14 2.05
N ALA A 131 15.47 -9.84 2.37
CA ALA A 131 15.33 -8.79 1.37
C ALA A 131 16.36 -8.85 0.23
N PRO A 132 17.69 -8.95 0.46
CA PRO A 132 18.66 -9.08 -0.61
C PRO A 132 18.55 -10.42 -1.36
N LYS A 133 18.13 -11.51 -0.72
CA LYS A 133 17.94 -12.82 -1.36
C LYS A 133 16.74 -12.83 -2.30
N LEU A 134 15.64 -12.17 -1.90
CA LEU A 134 14.46 -11.99 -2.75
C LEU A 134 14.77 -11.13 -3.98
N ALA A 135 15.61 -10.09 -3.82
CA ALA A 135 16.10 -9.32 -4.95
C ALA A 135 16.97 -10.16 -5.90
N ASP A 136 17.86 -11.01 -5.35
CA ASP A 136 18.66 -11.95 -6.13
C ASP A 136 17.80 -12.96 -6.91
N LEU A 137 16.75 -13.49 -6.29
CA LEU A 137 15.78 -14.36 -6.98
C LEU A 137 15.18 -13.68 -8.20
N ALA A 138 14.65 -12.47 -8.02
CA ALA A 138 14.05 -11.70 -9.11
C ALA A 138 15.07 -11.42 -10.24
N ASP A 139 16.29 -11.01 -9.90
CA ASP A 139 17.36 -10.78 -10.89
C ASP A 139 17.73 -12.07 -11.64
N ARG A 140 17.85 -13.19 -10.96
CA ARG A 140 18.16 -14.49 -11.60
C ARG A 140 17.08 -14.96 -12.56
N ILE A 141 15.83 -14.64 -12.29
CA ILE A 141 14.70 -14.95 -13.19
C ILE A 141 14.67 -13.95 -14.35
N PHE A 142 14.55 -12.65 -14.08
CA PHE A 142 14.38 -11.63 -15.12
C PHE A 142 15.61 -11.50 -16.04
N GLN A 143 16.81 -11.73 -15.53
CA GLN A 143 18.06 -11.64 -16.32
C GLN A 143 18.46 -12.98 -16.96
N ASN A 144 17.64 -14.05 -16.84
CA ASN A 144 17.90 -15.33 -17.49
C ASN A 144 17.74 -15.21 -19.00
N GLN A 145 18.86 -15.16 -19.71
CA GLN A 145 18.89 -14.95 -21.16
C GLN A 145 18.12 -16.02 -21.93
N LYS A 146 18.30 -17.31 -21.57
CA LYS A 146 17.62 -18.41 -22.28
C LYS A 146 16.11 -18.37 -22.09
N LEU A 147 15.63 -18.03 -20.90
CA LEU A 147 14.20 -17.84 -20.64
C LEU A 147 13.67 -16.64 -21.43
N PHE A 148 14.40 -15.50 -21.39
CA PHE A 148 14.01 -14.30 -22.13
C PHE A 148 13.94 -14.54 -23.64
N ASP A 149 14.91 -15.27 -24.23
CA ASP A 149 14.89 -15.60 -25.64
C ASP A 149 13.62 -16.41 -26.02
N ARG A 150 13.17 -17.30 -25.15
CA ARG A 150 11.91 -18.04 -25.34
C ARG A 150 10.69 -17.15 -25.24
N ILE A 151 10.61 -16.29 -24.22
CA ILE A 151 9.53 -15.32 -24.03
C ILE A 151 9.44 -14.37 -25.23
N LYS A 152 10.57 -13.88 -25.71
CA LYS A 152 10.68 -12.99 -26.87
C LYS A 152 10.08 -13.61 -28.12
N VAL A 153 10.39 -14.88 -28.43
CA VAL A 153 9.80 -15.60 -29.56
C VAL A 153 8.28 -15.69 -29.45
N VAL A 154 7.75 -16.04 -28.25
CA VAL A 154 6.29 -16.09 -28.03
C VAL A 154 5.66 -14.71 -28.20
N TYR A 155 6.30 -13.67 -27.67
CA TYR A 155 5.84 -12.27 -27.80
C TYR A 155 5.80 -11.82 -29.26
N GLU A 156 6.85 -12.07 -30.06
CA GLU A 156 6.95 -11.66 -31.45
C GLU A 156 5.91 -12.36 -32.33
N THR A 157 5.62 -13.64 -32.05
CA THR A 157 4.66 -14.45 -32.80
C THR A 157 3.23 -14.37 -32.26
N ARG A 158 2.95 -13.70 -31.16
CA ARG A 158 1.66 -13.74 -30.44
C ARG A 158 0.44 -13.42 -31.28
N LYS A 159 0.58 -12.56 -32.29
CA LYS A 159 -0.53 -12.15 -33.17
C LYS A 159 -0.84 -13.18 -34.25
N THR A 160 0.09 -14.06 -34.58
CA THR A 160 -0.01 -15.05 -35.67
C THR A 160 -0.10 -16.48 -35.18
N ALA A 161 0.18 -16.74 -33.88
CA ALA A 161 0.20 -18.05 -33.28
C ALA A 161 -1.18 -18.59 -32.82
N GLY A 162 -2.29 -17.92 -33.19
CA GLY A 162 -3.64 -18.33 -32.77
C GLY A 162 -3.96 -18.12 -31.30
N LEU A 163 -3.21 -17.28 -30.61
CA LEU A 163 -3.42 -16.99 -29.18
C LEU A 163 -4.68 -16.12 -28.98
N SER A 164 -5.39 -16.38 -27.86
CA SER A 164 -6.51 -15.53 -27.44
C SER A 164 -6.01 -14.11 -27.12
N PRO A 165 -6.90 -13.08 -27.10
CA PRO A 165 -6.52 -11.73 -26.67
C PRO A 165 -5.85 -11.70 -25.29
N GLU A 166 -6.34 -12.46 -24.32
CA GLU A 166 -5.79 -12.57 -22.98
C GLU A 166 -4.37 -13.18 -23.00
N GLN A 167 -4.15 -14.25 -23.76
CA GLN A 167 -2.82 -14.84 -23.94
C GLN A 167 -1.84 -13.90 -24.63
N GLN A 168 -2.30 -13.12 -25.60
CA GLN A 168 -1.49 -12.09 -26.25
C GLN A 168 -1.10 -10.98 -25.26
N ARG A 169 -2.03 -10.59 -24.36
CA ARG A 169 -1.77 -9.60 -23.31
C ARG A 169 -0.78 -10.12 -22.29
N LEU A 170 -0.91 -11.37 -21.85
CA LEU A 170 0.03 -12.00 -20.91
C LEU A 170 1.44 -12.11 -21.52
N ALA A 171 1.55 -12.53 -22.78
CA ALA A 171 2.83 -12.57 -23.48
C ALA A 171 3.48 -11.17 -23.60
N TRP A 172 2.67 -10.13 -23.82
CA TRP A 172 3.13 -8.75 -23.81
C TRP A 172 3.60 -8.32 -22.42
N LEU A 173 2.82 -8.59 -21.38
CA LEU A 173 3.16 -8.25 -20.00
C LEU A 173 4.49 -8.84 -19.58
N LEU A 174 4.63 -10.16 -19.71
CA LEU A 174 5.87 -10.86 -19.32
C LEU A 174 7.08 -10.39 -20.13
N HIS A 175 6.96 -10.21 -21.46
CA HIS A 175 8.04 -9.64 -22.24
C HIS A 175 8.46 -8.25 -21.74
N THR A 176 7.49 -7.39 -21.46
CA THR A 176 7.72 -6.03 -20.93
C THR A 176 8.42 -6.08 -19.57
N ASP A 177 7.95 -6.92 -18.67
CA ASP A 177 8.54 -7.06 -17.33
C ASP A 177 9.97 -7.60 -17.38
N PHE A 178 10.26 -8.56 -18.25
CA PHE A 178 11.62 -9.04 -18.47
C PHE A 178 12.55 -7.96 -19.02
N VAL A 179 12.12 -7.20 -20.01
CA VAL A 179 12.90 -6.05 -20.54
C VAL A 179 13.17 -5.03 -19.44
N ARG A 180 12.14 -4.65 -18.68
CA ARG A 180 12.24 -3.72 -17.56
C ARG A 180 13.08 -4.27 -16.41
N GLY A 181 13.11 -5.58 -16.24
CA GLY A 181 13.96 -6.30 -15.29
C GLY A 181 15.40 -6.50 -15.78
N GLY A 182 15.77 -5.96 -16.95
CA GLY A 182 17.15 -5.96 -17.46
C GLY A 182 17.51 -7.18 -18.31
N ALA A 183 16.55 -7.96 -18.82
CA ALA A 183 16.83 -9.12 -19.67
C ALA A 183 17.67 -8.78 -20.90
N ALA A 184 17.48 -7.58 -21.48
CA ALA A 184 18.19 -7.13 -22.69
C ALA A 184 19.58 -6.53 -22.43
N LEU A 185 20.00 -6.41 -21.17
CA LEU A 185 21.32 -5.88 -20.80
C LEU A 185 22.44 -6.86 -21.12
N ASP A 186 23.65 -6.35 -21.35
CA ASP A 186 24.85 -7.18 -21.43
C ASP A 186 25.26 -7.75 -20.07
N THR A 187 26.23 -8.65 -20.05
CA THR A 187 26.63 -9.40 -18.85
C THR A 187 27.13 -8.49 -17.72
N GLU A 188 27.88 -7.41 -18.02
CA GLU A 188 28.43 -6.52 -17.00
C GLU A 188 27.33 -5.61 -16.45
N ALA A 189 26.45 -5.08 -17.28
CA ALA A 189 25.31 -4.29 -16.87
C ALA A 189 24.31 -5.11 -16.02
N LYS A 190 24.10 -6.41 -16.36
CA LYS A 190 23.29 -7.33 -15.52
C LYS A 190 23.88 -7.50 -14.12
N LYS A 191 25.20 -7.67 -13.99
CA LYS A 191 25.87 -7.76 -12.68
C LYS A 191 25.72 -6.48 -11.88
N GLU A 192 25.92 -5.33 -12.52
CA GLU A 192 25.73 -4.03 -11.86
C GLU A 192 24.29 -3.84 -11.41
N MET A 193 23.32 -4.16 -12.25
CA MET A 193 21.90 -4.07 -11.91
C MET A 193 21.54 -4.95 -10.73
N ALA A 194 22.00 -6.21 -10.69
CA ALA A 194 21.78 -7.11 -9.56
C ALA A 194 22.35 -6.56 -8.25
N ALA A 195 23.58 -6.01 -8.29
CA ALA A 195 24.17 -5.36 -7.12
C ALA A 195 23.38 -4.14 -6.65
N ILE A 196 22.83 -3.34 -7.57
CA ILE A 196 21.96 -2.21 -7.25
C ILE A 196 20.65 -2.70 -6.61
N ASN A 197 20.00 -3.70 -7.17
CA ASN A 197 18.71 -4.20 -6.68
C ASN A 197 18.82 -4.79 -5.27
N GLN A 198 19.89 -5.55 -4.96
CA GLN A 198 20.14 -6.07 -3.61
C GLN A 198 20.37 -4.94 -2.58
N GLN A 199 21.12 -3.89 -2.97
CA GLN A 199 21.29 -2.73 -2.11
C GLN A 199 19.99 -1.97 -1.90
N LEU A 200 19.19 -1.74 -2.95
CA LEU A 200 17.87 -1.12 -2.84
C LEU A 200 16.95 -1.91 -1.92
N ALA A 201 16.88 -3.22 -2.04
CA ALA A 201 16.07 -4.08 -1.17
C ALA A 201 16.47 -3.92 0.31
N THR A 202 17.78 -3.92 0.60
CA THR A 202 18.32 -3.72 1.95
C THR A 202 17.97 -2.34 2.51
N LEU A 203 18.16 -1.28 1.71
CA LEU A 203 17.90 0.09 2.13
C LEU A 203 16.41 0.36 2.33
N SER A 204 15.55 -0.17 1.46
CA SER A 204 14.09 -0.04 1.57
C SER A 204 13.56 -0.75 2.82
N THR A 205 14.08 -1.94 3.14
CA THR A 205 13.75 -2.65 4.39
C THR A 205 14.18 -1.83 5.61
N LYS A 206 15.39 -1.28 5.60
CA LYS A 206 15.88 -0.41 6.68
C LYS A 206 15.00 0.82 6.85
N PHE A 207 14.65 1.49 5.74
CA PHE A 207 13.78 2.66 5.74
C PHE A 207 12.45 2.37 6.42
N SER A 208 11.77 1.30 6.00
CA SER A 208 10.47 0.91 6.52
C SER A 208 10.52 0.54 8.01
N GLN A 209 11.57 -0.17 8.44
CA GLN A 209 11.75 -0.56 9.85
C GLN A 209 12.07 0.65 10.75
N ASN A 210 12.79 1.65 10.25
CA ASN A 210 13.03 2.90 10.98
C ASN A 210 11.73 3.66 11.22
N VAL A 211 10.88 3.81 10.19
CA VAL A 211 9.57 4.45 10.32
C VAL A 211 8.69 3.70 11.32
N LEU A 212 8.60 2.37 11.19
CA LEU A 212 7.81 1.54 12.11
C LEU A 212 8.30 1.65 13.56
N LYS A 213 9.61 1.79 13.76
CA LYS A 213 10.17 1.99 15.10
C LYS A 213 9.73 3.32 15.69
N ASP A 214 9.78 4.41 14.93
CA ASP A 214 9.31 5.71 15.39
C ASP A 214 7.80 5.71 15.67
N GLU A 215 7.00 5.03 14.84
CA GLU A 215 5.56 4.85 15.07
C GLU A 215 5.24 4.09 16.36
N ASN A 216 6.06 3.10 16.70
CA ASN A 216 5.86 2.30 17.91
C ASN A 216 6.36 2.98 19.20
N ASP A 217 7.47 3.71 19.12
CA ASP A 217 8.22 4.14 20.29
C ASP A 217 8.00 5.62 20.64
N ALA A 218 7.72 6.51 19.67
CA ALA A 218 7.43 7.92 19.93
C ALA A 218 5.96 8.08 20.36
N LEU A 219 5.76 8.69 21.52
CA LEU A 219 4.45 8.86 22.16
C LEU A 219 4.38 10.22 22.84
N VAL A 220 3.19 10.84 22.88
CA VAL A 220 2.89 11.93 23.79
C VAL A 220 2.08 11.38 24.97
N ILE A 221 2.63 11.51 26.17
CA ILE A 221 2.00 11.07 27.41
C ILE A 221 1.40 12.30 28.09
N ILE A 222 0.12 12.24 28.41
CA ILE A 222 -0.63 13.29 29.09
C ILE A 222 -0.87 12.82 30.53
N ASP A 223 -0.34 13.56 31.49
CA ASP A 223 -0.41 13.23 32.91
C ASP A 223 -1.63 13.82 33.62
N ASP A 224 -2.17 14.93 33.09
CA ASP A 224 -3.30 15.66 33.68
C ASP A 224 -4.50 15.64 32.73
N ALA A 225 -5.67 15.33 33.27
CA ALA A 225 -6.94 15.35 32.54
C ALA A 225 -7.28 16.74 31.91
N ALA A 226 -6.71 17.82 32.41
CA ALA A 226 -6.86 19.15 31.81
C ALA A 226 -6.32 19.20 30.37
N GLY A 227 -5.25 18.40 30.04
CA GLY A 227 -4.71 18.29 28.69
C GLY A 227 -5.62 17.58 27.70
N LEU A 228 -6.74 17.03 28.16
CA LEU A 228 -7.77 16.37 27.33
C LEU A 228 -8.97 17.28 27.03
N ALA A 229 -8.91 18.57 27.46
CA ALA A 229 -9.96 19.51 27.18
C ALA A 229 -10.23 19.61 25.68
N GLY A 230 -11.51 19.66 25.29
CA GLY A 230 -11.96 19.64 23.90
C GLY A 230 -12.13 18.27 23.27
N LEU A 231 -11.41 17.23 23.76
CA LEU A 231 -11.51 15.88 23.17
C LEU A 231 -12.86 15.21 23.43
N PRO A 232 -13.43 14.51 22.43
CA PRO A 232 -14.59 13.61 22.63
C PRO A 232 -14.28 12.48 23.63
N GLU A 233 -15.30 12.00 24.36
CA GLU A 233 -15.12 10.94 25.36
C GLU A 233 -14.55 9.63 24.78
N SER A 234 -14.95 9.27 23.56
CA SER A 234 -14.38 8.11 22.86
C SER A 234 -12.86 8.23 22.68
N GLN A 235 -12.35 9.41 22.37
CA GLN A 235 -10.91 9.66 22.21
C GLN A 235 -10.17 9.62 23.55
N LYS A 236 -10.76 10.17 24.62
CA LYS A 236 -10.21 10.08 25.99
C LYS A 236 -10.12 8.63 26.44
N THR A 237 -11.17 7.85 26.23
CA THR A 237 -11.21 6.41 26.54
C THR A 237 -10.15 5.63 25.77
N ALA A 238 -10.02 5.89 24.47
CA ALA A 238 -9.02 5.26 23.63
C ALA A 238 -7.57 5.61 24.05
N ALA A 239 -7.31 6.87 24.42
CA ALA A 239 -6.01 7.31 24.91
C ALA A 239 -5.67 6.69 26.28
N ALA A 240 -6.66 6.51 27.17
CA ALA A 240 -6.49 5.82 28.44
C ALA A 240 -6.17 4.34 28.25
N ALA A 241 -6.90 3.65 27.35
CA ALA A 241 -6.64 2.25 27.00
C ALA A 241 -5.24 2.06 26.38
N ALA A 242 -4.80 2.98 25.52
CA ALA A 242 -3.46 2.99 24.96
C ALA A 242 -2.37 3.18 26.03
N ALA A 243 -2.63 4.00 27.06
CA ALA A 243 -1.74 4.20 28.19
C ALA A 243 -1.66 2.94 29.05
N GLU A 244 -2.79 2.30 29.37
CA GLU A 244 -2.83 1.07 30.17
C GLU A 244 -2.08 -0.09 29.47
N ALA A 245 -2.27 -0.24 28.17
CA ALA A 245 -1.54 -1.25 27.37
C ALA A 245 0.00 -1.05 27.39
N ARG A 246 0.47 0.15 27.73
CA ARG A 246 1.89 0.51 27.87
C ARG A 246 2.37 0.63 29.32
N GLY A 247 1.56 0.18 30.28
CA GLY A 247 1.91 0.26 31.71
C GLY A 247 1.84 1.69 32.31
N GLN A 248 1.24 2.65 31.59
CA GLN A 248 1.06 4.05 32.03
C GLN A 248 -0.33 4.27 32.64
N LYS A 249 -0.74 3.38 33.56
CA LYS A 249 -2.06 3.44 34.19
C LYS A 249 -2.36 4.80 34.85
N GLY A 250 -3.55 5.33 34.59
CA GLY A 250 -3.98 6.62 35.14
C GLY A 250 -3.52 7.84 34.33
N LYS A 251 -2.90 7.61 33.19
CA LYS A 251 -2.49 8.63 32.21
C LYS A 251 -3.20 8.40 30.87
N TRP A 252 -2.90 9.21 29.88
CA TRP A 252 -3.37 9.10 28.51
C TRP A 252 -2.19 9.12 27.54
N VAL A 253 -2.28 8.33 26.46
CA VAL A 253 -1.22 8.22 25.44
C VAL A 253 -1.80 8.55 24.07
N ILE A 254 -1.20 9.53 23.41
CA ILE A 254 -1.41 9.80 21.99
C ILE A 254 -0.31 9.04 21.23
N GLN A 255 -0.75 8.08 20.42
CA GLN A 255 0.13 7.23 19.62
C GLN A 255 0.56 7.96 18.36
N ASN A 256 1.72 7.58 17.81
CA ASN A 256 2.25 8.17 16.57
C ASN A 256 1.60 7.57 15.31
N THR A 257 0.29 7.44 15.31
CA THR A 257 -0.54 6.95 14.21
C THR A 257 -1.56 8.01 13.80
N ARG A 258 -1.98 8.00 12.54
CA ARG A 258 -2.94 8.97 12.00
C ARG A 258 -4.23 9.00 12.81
N SER A 259 -4.85 7.84 13.05
CA SER A 259 -6.12 7.72 13.77
C SER A 259 -6.06 8.19 15.23
N SER A 260 -4.86 8.33 15.82
CA SER A 260 -4.66 8.91 17.16
C SER A 260 -4.35 10.40 17.10
N VAL A 261 -3.51 10.82 16.14
CA VAL A 261 -3.00 12.18 16.00
C VAL A 261 -4.04 13.15 15.42
N GLU A 262 -4.71 12.78 14.32
CA GLU A 262 -5.63 13.72 13.64
C GLU A 262 -6.83 14.14 14.52
N PRO A 263 -7.53 13.24 15.24
CA PRO A 263 -8.57 13.67 16.16
C PRO A 263 -8.02 14.55 17.30
N PHE A 264 -6.82 14.28 17.79
CA PHE A 264 -6.20 15.13 18.81
C PHE A 264 -5.96 16.54 18.28
N LEU A 265 -5.39 16.68 17.08
CA LEU A 265 -5.17 17.98 16.43
C LEU A 265 -6.47 18.71 16.08
N THR A 266 -7.57 17.97 15.90
CA THR A 266 -8.88 18.55 15.59
C THR A 266 -9.58 19.13 16.82
N TYR A 267 -9.47 18.45 17.98
CA TYR A 267 -10.33 18.74 19.11
C TYR A 267 -9.62 19.29 20.34
N ALA A 268 -8.33 18.95 20.56
CA ALA A 268 -7.64 19.36 21.80
C ALA A 268 -7.52 20.88 21.89
N ASP A 269 -7.99 21.46 23.03
CA ASP A 269 -7.91 22.91 23.26
C ASP A 269 -6.48 23.38 23.53
N ASP A 270 -5.63 22.53 24.11
CA ASP A 270 -4.24 22.87 24.45
C ASP A 270 -3.37 22.96 23.19
N ARG A 271 -3.05 24.19 22.80
CA ARG A 271 -2.22 24.48 21.60
C ARG A 271 -0.80 23.92 21.72
N ALA A 272 -0.20 23.92 22.92
CA ALA A 272 1.15 23.42 23.11
C ALA A 272 1.19 21.88 22.96
N LEU A 273 0.18 21.18 23.46
CA LEU A 273 0.04 19.75 23.24
C LEU A 273 -0.26 19.43 21.77
N ARG A 274 -1.09 20.22 21.06
CA ARG A 274 -1.26 20.05 19.61
C ARG A 274 0.08 20.18 18.87
N GLN A 275 0.89 21.19 19.19
CA GLN A 275 2.22 21.35 18.62
C GLN A 275 3.09 20.12 18.88
N GLN A 276 3.17 19.65 20.12
CA GLN A 276 3.97 18.48 20.49
C GLN A 276 3.55 17.21 19.73
N VAL A 277 2.23 16.97 19.65
CA VAL A 277 1.68 15.80 18.91
C VAL A 277 1.95 15.93 17.41
N PHE A 278 1.81 17.12 16.86
CA PHE A 278 2.10 17.39 15.45
C PHE A 278 3.58 17.16 15.12
N GLU A 279 4.48 17.75 15.90
CA GLU A 279 5.93 17.62 15.72
C GLU A 279 6.37 16.15 15.83
N MET A 280 5.85 15.40 16.80
CA MET A 280 6.07 13.95 16.90
C MET A 280 5.68 13.25 15.61
N PHE A 281 4.52 13.56 15.05
CA PHE A 281 3.98 12.88 13.88
C PHE A 281 4.75 13.19 12.59
N VAL A 282 5.14 14.44 12.37
CA VAL A 282 5.80 14.86 11.13
C VAL A 282 7.32 14.62 11.14
N SER A 283 7.94 14.37 12.31
CA SER A 283 9.38 14.12 12.43
C SER A 283 9.80 12.65 12.35
N ARG A 284 8.87 11.73 12.06
CA ARG A 284 9.21 10.32 11.87
C ARG A 284 10.30 10.16 10.81
N GLY A 285 11.31 9.36 11.09
CA GLY A 285 12.46 9.15 10.21
C GLY A 285 13.39 10.38 10.02
N ASP A 286 13.20 11.45 10.81
CA ASP A 286 13.92 12.74 10.70
C ASP A 286 14.45 13.24 12.06
N GLY A 287 14.63 12.33 12.99
CA GLY A 287 15.03 12.67 14.37
C GLY A 287 16.55 12.79 14.59
N GLY A 288 17.39 12.70 13.57
CA GLY A 288 18.88 12.76 13.67
C GLY A 288 19.51 11.60 14.44
N GLY A 289 18.74 10.54 14.75
CA GLY A 289 19.15 9.37 15.53
C GLY A 289 19.32 8.09 14.70
N ALA A 290 19.20 6.95 15.35
CA ALA A 290 19.37 5.64 14.71
C ALA A 290 18.27 5.33 13.66
N THR A 291 17.11 5.96 13.77
CA THR A 291 15.97 5.83 12.86
C THR A 291 15.94 6.90 11.77
N ASP A 292 16.92 7.82 11.73
CA ASP A 292 17.02 8.84 10.69
C ASP A 292 17.21 8.21 9.31
N ASN A 293 16.35 8.61 8.36
CA ASN A 293 16.30 8.04 7.02
C ASN A 293 16.97 8.89 5.93
N ASN A 294 17.42 10.13 6.24
CA ASN A 294 17.95 11.04 5.22
C ASN A 294 19.12 10.45 4.43
N THR A 295 20.08 9.82 5.11
CA THR A 295 21.20 9.12 4.43
C THR A 295 20.71 7.93 3.60
N THR A 296 19.72 7.17 4.11
CA THR A 296 19.14 6.02 3.41
C THR A 296 18.42 6.46 2.13
N ILE A 297 17.64 7.54 2.19
CA ILE A 297 16.95 8.15 1.04
C ILE A 297 17.95 8.57 -0.04
N ARG A 298 19.00 9.29 0.34
CA ARG A 298 20.05 9.70 -0.61
C ARG A 298 20.62 8.51 -1.36
N GLN A 299 20.97 7.44 -0.65
CA GLN A 299 21.51 6.22 -1.26
C GLN A 299 20.48 5.55 -2.20
N ILE A 300 19.21 5.49 -1.81
CA ILE A 300 18.14 4.95 -2.66
C ILE A 300 18.02 5.76 -3.95
N LEU A 301 18.00 7.09 -3.87
CA LEU A 301 17.89 7.97 -5.05
C LEU A 301 19.08 7.80 -6.01
N GLU A 302 20.31 7.73 -5.49
CA GLU A 302 21.52 7.48 -6.27
C GLU A 302 21.46 6.15 -7.02
N LEU A 303 21.07 5.08 -6.34
CA LEU A 303 20.94 3.74 -6.92
C LEU A 303 19.82 3.67 -7.97
N ARG A 304 18.67 4.27 -7.70
CA ARG A 304 17.55 4.36 -8.65
C ARG A 304 17.96 5.09 -9.92
N ALA A 305 18.67 6.20 -9.81
CA ALA A 305 19.16 6.95 -10.95
C ALA A 305 20.20 6.14 -11.77
N ARG A 306 21.09 5.39 -11.12
CA ARG A 306 22.04 4.50 -11.80
C ARG A 306 21.29 3.36 -12.54
N ARG A 307 20.36 2.71 -11.89
CA ARG A 307 19.55 1.63 -12.49
C ARG A 307 18.78 2.11 -13.72
N ALA A 308 18.13 3.28 -13.64
CA ALA A 308 17.41 3.85 -14.77
C ALA A 308 18.34 4.10 -15.98
N ARG A 309 19.54 4.63 -15.75
CA ARG A 309 20.53 4.82 -16.84
C ARG A 309 21.00 3.51 -17.44
N LEU A 310 21.24 2.46 -16.64
CA LEU A 310 21.58 1.12 -17.15
C LEU A 310 20.49 0.59 -18.09
N LEU A 311 19.22 0.86 -17.75
CA LEU A 311 18.05 0.45 -18.55
C LEU A 311 17.76 1.38 -19.74
N GLY A 312 18.61 2.40 -19.98
CA GLY A 312 18.48 3.32 -21.11
C GLY A 312 17.49 4.46 -20.90
N HIS A 313 17.01 4.69 -19.67
CA HIS A 313 16.11 5.79 -19.34
C HIS A 313 16.85 7.02 -18.80
N ALA A 314 16.33 8.21 -19.12
CA ALA A 314 16.91 9.47 -18.65
C ALA A 314 16.89 9.57 -17.11
N THR A 315 15.78 9.19 -16.48
CA THR A 315 15.62 9.21 -15.03
C THR A 315 14.80 8.02 -14.54
N HIS A 316 14.76 7.83 -13.22
CA HIS A 316 13.91 6.80 -12.59
C HIS A 316 12.43 7.02 -12.89
N ALA A 317 11.95 8.28 -12.92
CA ALA A 317 10.57 8.59 -13.26
C ALA A 317 10.21 8.15 -14.69
N HIS A 318 11.06 8.34 -15.68
CA HIS A 318 10.83 7.87 -17.05
C HIS A 318 10.72 6.35 -17.12
N TRP A 319 11.58 5.62 -16.40
CA TRP A 319 11.48 4.17 -16.31
C TRP A 319 10.18 3.72 -15.62
N ARG A 320 9.79 4.40 -14.53
CA ARG A 320 8.58 4.02 -13.77
C ARG A 320 7.29 4.20 -14.58
N LEU A 321 7.19 5.30 -15.33
CA LEU A 321 5.94 5.66 -16.01
C LEU A 321 5.76 5.04 -17.40
N GLU A 322 6.78 4.39 -17.95
CA GLU A 322 6.74 3.81 -19.30
C GLU A 322 5.52 2.90 -19.55
N ASN A 323 5.15 2.06 -18.60
CA ASN A 323 4.02 1.14 -18.67
C ASN A 323 2.77 1.60 -17.88
N SER A 324 2.71 2.86 -17.44
CA SER A 324 1.56 3.48 -16.79
C SER A 324 0.54 4.03 -17.81
N MET A 325 -0.62 4.52 -17.37
CA MET A 325 -1.57 5.24 -18.22
C MET A 325 -1.01 6.62 -18.63
N ALA A 326 -0.30 7.30 -17.74
CA ALA A 326 0.36 8.57 -18.02
C ALA A 326 1.46 8.45 -19.08
N LYS A 327 2.15 7.31 -19.16
CA LYS A 327 3.26 7.01 -20.09
C LYS A 327 4.52 7.83 -19.85
N THR A 328 4.40 9.10 -19.49
CA THR A 328 5.56 10.00 -19.29
C THR A 328 5.40 10.86 -18.04
N PRO A 329 6.52 11.24 -17.40
CA PRO A 329 6.49 12.14 -16.24
C PRO A 329 5.89 13.52 -16.55
N GLU A 330 6.07 14.02 -17.77
CA GLU A 330 5.56 15.34 -18.19
C GLU A 330 4.03 15.37 -18.15
N ARG A 331 3.35 14.29 -18.57
CA ARG A 331 1.89 14.20 -18.49
C ARG A 331 1.40 14.13 -17.04
N ALA A 332 2.10 13.41 -16.20
CA ALA A 332 1.77 13.36 -14.77
C ALA A 332 1.99 14.70 -14.08
N MET A 333 3.10 15.39 -14.40
CA MET A 333 3.39 16.75 -13.90
C MET A 333 2.35 17.75 -14.35
N ALA A 334 1.97 17.76 -15.65
CA ALA A 334 0.98 18.69 -16.19
C ALA A 334 -0.37 18.56 -15.45
N LEU A 335 -0.83 17.33 -15.18
CA LEU A 335 -2.04 17.10 -14.38
C LEU A 335 -1.91 17.64 -12.95
N MET A 336 -0.80 17.36 -12.28
CA MET A 336 -0.57 17.83 -10.90
C MET A 336 -0.52 19.37 -10.82
N GLU A 337 0.15 20.01 -11.78
CA GLU A 337 0.30 21.47 -11.84
C GLU A 337 -1.02 22.16 -12.19
N GLU A 338 -1.86 21.56 -13.05
CA GLU A 338 -3.20 22.06 -13.37
C GLU A 338 -4.08 22.16 -12.11
N VAL A 339 -3.98 21.19 -11.20
CA VAL A 339 -4.79 21.16 -9.97
C VAL A 339 -4.14 21.97 -8.82
N TRP A 340 -2.81 22.12 -8.82
CA TRP A 340 -2.07 22.78 -7.75
C TRP A 340 -2.45 24.25 -7.54
N GLY A 341 -2.48 25.03 -8.63
CA GLY A 341 -2.76 26.47 -8.56
C GLY A 341 -4.12 26.79 -7.91
N PRO A 342 -5.22 26.24 -8.40
CA PRO A 342 -6.54 26.38 -7.77
C PRO A 342 -6.58 25.92 -6.30
N ALA A 343 -5.93 24.80 -5.96
CA ALA A 343 -5.90 24.28 -4.60
C ALA A 343 -5.18 25.23 -3.63
N VAL A 344 -4.02 25.80 -4.04
CA VAL A 344 -3.31 26.80 -3.21
C VAL A 344 -4.12 28.08 -3.05
N ALA A 345 -4.87 28.50 -4.07
CA ALA A 345 -5.74 29.65 -3.97
C ALA A 345 -6.88 29.43 -2.96
N GLU A 346 -7.47 28.24 -2.93
CA GLU A 346 -8.50 27.86 -1.97
C GLU A 346 -7.95 27.82 -0.53
N VAL A 347 -6.75 27.27 -0.30
CA VAL A 347 -6.09 27.27 1.02
C VAL A 347 -5.96 28.69 1.60
N LYS A 348 -5.67 29.68 0.77
CA LYS A 348 -5.57 31.07 1.25
C LYS A 348 -6.90 31.58 1.83
N GLN A 349 -8.02 31.19 1.21
CA GLN A 349 -9.33 31.51 1.73
C GLN A 349 -9.65 30.75 3.01
N GLU A 350 -9.36 29.43 3.03
CA GLU A 350 -9.53 28.58 4.20
C GLU A 350 -8.75 29.12 5.41
N VAL A 351 -7.49 29.53 5.23
CA VAL A 351 -6.65 30.12 6.29
C VAL A 351 -7.20 31.49 6.74
N ALA A 352 -7.69 32.31 5.81
CA ALA A 352 -8.29 33.61 6.17
C ALA A 352 -9.54 33.42 7.06
N ASP A 353 -10.38 32.44 6.75
CA ASP A 353 -11.57 32.11 7.54
C ASP A 353 -11.20 31.59 8.95
N MET A 354 -10.15 30.76 9.05
CA MET A 354 -9.60 30.31 10.35
C MET A 354 -9.06 31.49 11.17
N GLY A 355 -8.33 32.42 10.54
CA GLY A 355 -7.82 33.62 11.18
C GLY A 355 -8.92 34.51 11.76
N GLN A 356 -10.06 34.62 11.06
CA GLN A 356 -11.24 35.34 11.57
C GLN A 356 -11.83 34.66 12.80
N ILE A 357 -11.89 33.34 12.86
CA ILE A 357 -12.35 32.61 14.05
C ILE A 357 -11.40 32.82 15.20
N ALA A 358 -10.09 32.66 15.00
CA ALA A 358 -9.08 32.85 16.05
C ALA A 358 -9.16 34.26 16.63
N ALA A 359 -9.26 35.28 15.78
CA ALA A 359 -9.40 36.66 16.22
C ALA A 359 -10.71 36.94 17.01
N ALA A 360 -11.82 36.33 16.59
CA ALA A 360 -13.10 36.44 17.29
C ALA A 360 -13.07 35.80 18.70
N GLU A 361 -12.23 34.79 18.90
CA GLU A 361 -11.96 34.16 20.20
C GLU A 361 -10.93 34.94 21.05
N GLY A 362 -10.41 36.05 20.54
CA GLY A 362 -9.39 36.87 21.23
C GLY A 362 -7.97 36.29 21.13
N ALA A 363 -7.75 35.27 20.29
CA ALA A 363 -6.43 34.70 20.07
C ALA A 363 -5.62 35.58 19.10
N THR A 364 -4.47 36.07 19.57
CA THR A 364 -3.51 36.81 18.74
C THR A 364 -2.42 35.84 18.24
N ILE A 365 -2.80 34.96 17.31
CA ILE A 365 -1.91 33.94 16.74
C ILE A 365 -1.84 34.05 15.24
N THR A 366 -0.73 33.58 14.68
CA THR A 366 -0.66 33.14 13.27
C THR A 366 -1.06 31.67 13.24
N ILE A 367 -1.89 31.29 12.28
CA ILE A 367 -2.24 29.87 12.08
C ILE A 367 -0.96 29.12 11.68
N GLU A 368 -0.63 28.10 12.45
CA GLU A 368 0.49 27.18 12.21
C GLU A 368 -0.06 25.80 11.83
N PRO A 369 0.76 24.86 11.30
CA PRO A 369 0.28 23.55 10.88
C PRO A 369 -0.47 22.75 11.95
N TRP A 370 -0.09 22.88 13.23
CA TRP A 370 -0.80 22.25 14.35
C TRP A 370 -2.10 22.93 14.77
N ASP A 371 -2.39 24.12 14.20
CA ASP A 371 -3.64 24.87 14.43
C ASP A 371 -4.67 24.58 13.33
N TYR A 372 -4.21 24.12 12.16
CA TYR A 372 -5.03 24.03 10.95
C TYR A 372 -6.31 23.23 11.18
N ARG A 373 -6.18 21.95 11.62
CA ARG A 373 -7.33 21.07 11.83
C ARG A 373 -8.28 21.59 12.90
N TYR A 374 -7.75 22.17 13.97
CA TYR A 374 -8.52 22.73 15.06
C TYR A 374 -9.39 23.92 14.62
N TYR A 375 -8.82 24.86 13.89
CA TYR A 375 -9.59 26.01 13.42
C TYR A 375 -10.44 25.66 12.19
N ALA A 376 -10.03 24.76 11.34
CA ALA A 376 -10.86 24.26 10.25
C ALA A 376 -12.16 23.65 10.77
N GLU A 377 -12.11 22.86 11.87
CA GLU A 377 -13.31 22.30 12.50
C GLU A 377 -14.25 23.40 13.02
N LYS A 378 -13.72 24.45 13.63
CA LYS A 378 -14.51 25.60 14.06
C LYS A 378 -15.13 26.37 12.89
N VAL A 379 -14.42 26.51 11.77
CA VAL A 379 -14.97 27.09 10.52
C VAL A 379 -16.08 26.20 10.00
N ARG A 380 -15.90 24.88 9.96
CA ARG A 380 -16.93 23.92 9.52
C ARG A 380 -18.20 24.05 10.35
N LYS A 381 -18.06 24.09 11.67
CA LYS A 381 -19.16 24.31 12.60
C LYS A 381 -19.90 25.63 12.34
N LYS A 382 -19.15 26.71 12.12
CA LYS A 382 -19.74 28.05 11.86
C LYS A 382 -20.48 28.11 10.53
N LEU A 383 -19.90 27.53 9.43
CA LEU A 383 -20.46 27.66 8.08
C LEU A 383 -21.59 26.68 7.80
N TYR A 384 -21.52 25.48 8.36
CA TYR A 384 -22.41 24.37 8.03
C TYR A 384 -23.25 23.90 9.22
N ASP A 385 -23.05 24.48 10.41
CA ASP A 385 -23.66 24.00 11.66
C ASP A 385 -23.41 22.48 11.83
N LEU A 386 -22.19 22.05 11.48
CA LEU A 386 -21.75 20.65 11.44
C LEU A 386 -20.50 20.49 12.30
N ASP A 387 -20.59 19.60 13.28
CA ASP A 387 -19.49 19.20 14.15
C ASP A 387 -19.23 17.70 13.91
N GLU A 388 -17.98 17.32 13.69
CA GLU A 388 -17.65 15.90 13.46
C GLU A 388 -18.00 15.04 14.67
N SER A 389 -17.92 15.59 15.87
CA SER A 389 -18.37 14.91 17.08
C SER A 389 -19.86 14.52 17.06
N GLU A 390 -20.70 15.22 16.26
CA GLU A 390 -22.10 14.84 16.02
C GLU A 390 -22.24 13.66 15.05
N ILE A 391 -21.23 13.43 14.19
CA ILE A 391 -21.25 12.36 13.15
C ILE A 391 -20.65 11.08 13.70
N VAL A 392 -19.49 11.16 14.38
CA VAL A 392 -18.71 10.01 14.87
C VAL A 392 -19.55 8.96 15.61
N PRO A 393 -20.54 9.30 16.46
CA PRO A 393 -21.38 8.31 17.14
C PRO A 393 -22.19 7.41 16.20
N TYR A 394 -22.37 7.79 14.94
CA TYR A 394 -23.06 7.01 13.91
C TYR A 394 -22.12 6.15 13.07
N LEU A 395 -20.81 6.40 13.12
CA LEU A 395 -19.82 5.75 12.26
C LEU A 395 -19.19 4.53 12.95
N GLN A 396 -20.04 3.54 13.24
CA GLN A 396 -19.60 2.27 13.81
C GLN A 396 -18.99 1.37 12.73
N VAL A 397 -17.79 0.85 12.94
CA VAL A 397 -17.05 -0.01 11.97
C VAL A 397 -17.92 -1.17 11.50
N ASP A 398 -18.60 -1.87 12.43
CA ASP A 398 -19.42 -3.04 12.07
C ASP A 398 -20.64 -2.66 11.23
N LYS A 399 -21.27 -1.52 11.52
CA LYS A 399 -22.43 -1.05 10.76
C LYS A 399 -22.06 -0.55 9.37
N LEU A 400 -20.95 0.20 9.28
CA LEU A 400 -20.42 0.63 7.98
C LEU A 400 -19.99 -0.55 7.12
N ARG A 401 -19.44 -1.62 7.72
CA ARG A 401 -19.14 -2.88 7.01
C ARG A 401 -20.42 -3.49 6.41
N GLU A 402 -21.54 -3.51 7.14
CA GLU A 402 -22.84 -3.95 6.61
C GLU A 402 -23.26 -3.05 5.43
N GLY A 403 -23.01 -1.73 5.50
CA GLY A 403 -23.24 -0.79 4.40
C GLY A 403 -22.38 -1.06 3.16
N MET A 404 -21.11 -1.43 3.35
CA MET A 404 -20.25 -1.89 2.26
C MET A 404 -20.79 -3.16 1.60
N PHE A 405 -21.25 -4.13 2.38
CA PHE A 405 -21.84 -5.36 1.86
C PHE A 405 -23.13 -5.08 1.08
N HIS A 406 -23.96 -4.15 1.56
CA HIS A 406 -25.12 -3.69 0.81
C HIS A 406 -24.72 -3.07 -0.53
N THR A 407 -23.69 -2.21 -0.54
CA THR A 407 -23.17 -1.59 -1.77
C THR A 407 -22.71 -2.66 -2.77
N ALA A 408 -21.95 -3.67 -2.31
CA ALA A 408 -21.49 -4.77 -3.15
C ALA A 408 -22.65 -5.62 -3.71
N ALA A 409 -23.68 -5.86 -2.91
CA ALA A 409 -24.88 -6.58 -3.34
C ALA A 409 -25.65 -5.82 -4.43
N MET A 410 -25.86 -4.51 -4.23
CA MET A 410 -26.60 -3.67 -5.18
C MET A 410 -25.86 -3.46 -6.51
N LEU A 411 -24.52 -3.29 -6.46
CA LEU A 411 -23.73 -2.98 -7.66
C LEU A 411 -23.31 -4.25 -8.42
N PHE A 412 -22.94 -5.31 -7.69
CA PHE A 412 -22.22 -6.44 -8.25
C PHE A 412 -22.87 -7.80 -7.97
N ASP A 413 -24.01 -7.82 -7.23
CA ASP A 413 -24.69 -9.04 -6.82
C ASP A 413 -23.76 -9.98 -6.01
N LEU A 414 -23.01 -9.38 -5.05
CA LEU A 414 -22.11 -10.10 -4.15
C LEU A 414 -22.64 -10.05 -2.72
N HIS A 415 -22.76 -11.24 -2.09
CA HIS A 415 -23.34 -11.43 -0.77
C HIS A 415 -22.29 -11.99 0.20
N PHE A 416 -22.21 -11.38 1.39
CA PHE A 416 -21.21 -11.69 2.40
C PHE A 416 -21.87 -12.42 3.58
N THR A 417 -21.34 -13.59 3.93
CA THR A 417 -21.80 -14.38 5.08
C THR A 417 -20.63 -14.63 6.01
N PRO A 418 -20.76 -14.38 7.33
CA PRO A 418 -19.66 -14.60 8.26
C PRO A 418 -19.25 -16.08 8.28
N VAL A 419 -17.95 -16.34 8.20
CA VAL A 419 -17.40 -17.67 8.41
C VAL A 419 -17.33 -17.94 9.91
N PRO A 420 -17.85 -19.09 10.42
CA PRO A 420 -17.79 -19.39 11.84
C PRO A 420 -16.36 -19.34 12.39
N GLU A 421 -16.19 -18.77 13.58
CA GLU A 421 -14.90 -18.70 14.26
C GLU A 421 -14.23 -20.10 14.36
N GLY A 422 -12.93 -20.15 14.07
CA GLY A 422 -12.16 -21.39 14.05
C GLY A 422 -12.36 -22.27 12.81
N SER A 423 -13.28 -21.92 11.88
CA SER A 423 -13.47 -22.70 10.63
C SER A 423 -12.35 -22.50 9.63
N VAL A 424 -11.71 -21.32 9.64
CA VAL A 424 -10.52 -21.01 8.87
C VAL A 424 -9.47 -20.37 9.80
N PRO A 425 -8.18 -20.67 9.60
CA PRO A 425 -7.12 -20.04 10.39
C PRO A 425 -7.03 -18.53 10.13
N VAL A 426 -6.72 -17.78 11.19
CA VAL A 426 -6.40 -16.34 11.13
C VAL A 426 -5.07 -16.09 11.84
N PHE A 427 -4.35 -15.04 11.43
CA PHE A 427 -3.05 -14.71 12.00
C PHE A 427 -3.14 -13.85 13.26
N HIS A 428 -4.31 -13.29 13.58
CA HIS A 428 -4.55 -12.48 14.78
C HIS A 428 -6.03 -12.61 15.21
N PRO A 429 -6.35 -12.58 16.53
CA PRO A 429 -7.74 -12.71 17.00
C PRO A 429 -8.69 -11.61 16.53
N ASP A 430 -8.17 -10.44 16.16
CA ASP A 430 -8.99 -9.33 15.63
C ASP A 430 -9.40 -9.52 14.16
N VAL A 431 -8.84 -10.51 13.48
CA VAL A 431 -9.15 -10.79 12.08
C VAL A 431 -10.43 -11.60 11.98
N THR A 432 -11.38 -11.11 11.21
CA THR A 432 -12.64 -11.79 10.93
C THR A 432 -12.73 -12.15 9.44
N VAL A 433 -13.53 -13.17 9.09
CA VAL A 433 -13.61 -13.71 7.73
C VAL A 433 -15.03 -13.84 7.27
N TRP A 434 -15.30 -13.48 6.01
CA TRP A 434 -16.59 -13.66 5.35
C TRP A 434 -16.44 -14.48 4.08
N GLU A 435 -17.37 -15.41 3.86
CA GLU A 435 -17.58 -16.05 2.58
C GLU A 435 -18.35 -15.12 1.66
N VAL A 436 -17.84 -14.96 0.43
CA VAL A 436 -18.49 -14.14 -0.61
C VAL A 436 -19.10 -15.07 -1.66
N LYS A 437 -20.40 -14.86 -1.93
CA LYS A 437 -21.17 -15.59 -2.94
C LYS A 437 -21.78 -14.62 -3.96
N ASP A 438 -21.98 -15.10 -5.18
CA ASP A 438 -22.80 -14.40 -6.16
C ASP A 438 -24.31 -14.59 -5.88
N GLY A 439 -25.17 -13.90 -6.65
CA GLY A 439 -26.62 -14.00 -6.52
C GLY A 439 -27.24 -15.37 -6.80
N GLN A 440 -26.46 -16.30 -7.38
CA GLN A 440 -26.87 -17.69 -7.55
C GLN A 440 -26.40 -18.58 -6.39
N GLY A 441 -25.74 -17.99 -5.40
CA GLY A 441 -25.19 -18.70 -4.25
C GLY A 441 -23.86 -19.43 -4.51
N LYS A 442 -23.23 -19.21 -5.67
CA LYS A 442 -21.92 -19.77 -6.00
C LYS A 442 -20.85 -19.05 -5.20
N HIS A 443 -19.92 -19.81 -4.62
CA HIS A 443 -18.75 -19.29 -3.92
C HIS A 443 -17.84 -18.51 -4.87
N VAL A 444 -17.53 -17.25 -4.51
CA VAL A 444 -16.64 -16.33 -5.25
C VAL A 444 -15.29 -16.22 -4.57
N GLY A 445 -15.26 -16.18 -3.26
CA GLY A 445 -14.01 -16.03 -2.51
C GLY A 445 -14.21 -15.83 -1.01
N LEU A 446 -13.11 -15.53 -0.31
CA LEU A 446 -13.15 -15.09 1.07
C LEU A 446 -12.63 -13.66 1.20
N TRP A 447 -13.24 -12.92 2.12
CA TRP A 447 -12.79 -11.60 2.54
C TRP A 447 -12.37 -11.63 4.01
N TYR A 448 -11.08 -11.35 4.26
CA TYR A 448 -10.48 -11.20 5.58
C TYR A 448 -10.49 -9.73 5.97
N PHE A 449 -10.82 -9.42 7.21
CA PHE A 449 -10.89 -8.06 7.71
C PHE A 449 -10.06 -7.89 8.97
N ASP A 450 -9.02 -7.07 8.89
CA ASP A 450 -8.10 -6.71 9.97
C ASP A 450 -8.13 -5.20 10.23
N PRO A 451 -9.13 -4.68 10.98
CA PRO A 451 -9.38 -3.25 11.04
C PRO A 451 -8.51 -2.48 12.03
N TYR A 452 -7.92 -3.14 13.04
CA TYR A 452 -7.40 -2.44 14.20
C TYR A 452 -5.89 -2.27 14.20
N ALA A 453 -5.43 -1.10 14.75
CA ALA A 453 -4.03 -0.82 15.02
C ALA A 453 -3.50 -1.72 16.14
N ARG A 454 -2.23 -2.13 16.01
CA ARG A 454 -1.48 -2.84 17.05
C ARG A 454 0.01 -2.67 16.84
N ARG A 455 0.79 -2.94 17.87
CA ARG A 455 2.26 -2.94 17.77
C ARG A 455 2.72 -3.95 16.70
N GLY A 456 3.66 -3.54 15.86
CA GLY A 456 4.18 -4.36 14.77
C GLY A 456 3.33 -4.38 13.50
N LYS A 457 2.17 -3.72 13.48
CA LYS A 457 1.38 -3.49 12.27
C LYS A 457 1.80 -2.17 11.64
N ARG A 458 2.11 -2.18 10.35
CA ARG A 458 2.46 -0.97 9.59
C ARG A 458 1.29 0.00 9.56
N SER A 459 1.58 1.30 9.59
CA SER A 459 0.54 2.34 9.50
C SER A 459 -0.08 2.43 8.10
N GLY A 460 -1.22 3.11 8.02
CA GLY A 460 -2.03 3.25 6.81
C GLY A 460 -3.11 2.18 6.70
N ALA A 461 -3.65 2.03 5.50
CA ALA A 461 -4.59 0.98 5.14
C ALA A 461 -4.15 0.34 3.82
N TRP A 462 -4.52 -0.91 3.60
CA TRP A 462 -4.17 -1.63 2.37
C TRP A 462 -5.01 -2.88 2.17
N MET A 463 -5.12 -3.31 0.92
CA MET A 463 -5.64 -4.60 0.50
C MET A 463 -4.50 -5.57 0.18
N ASN A 464 -4.64 -6.85 0.54
CA ASN A 464 -3.82 -7.94 0.02
C ASN A 464 -4.69 -8.97 -0.70
N ALA A 465 -4.20 -9.51 -1.82
CA ALA A 465 -4.67 -10.76 -2.37
C ALA A 465 -3.81 -11.90 -1.81
N TYR A 466 -4.40 -12.78 -1.02
CA TYR A 466 -3.71 -14.00 -0.55
C TYR A 466 -3.69 -15.06 -1.63
N ARG A 467 -4.73 -15.12 -2.45
CA ARG A 467 -4.84 -15.95 -3.65
C ARG A 467 -5.62 -15.19 -4.72
N ASN A 468 -5.04 -15.10 -5.91
CA ASN A 468 -5.70 -14.50 -7.06
C ASN A 468 -6.77 -15.44 -7.64
N GLN A 469 -7.81 -14.84 -8.26
CA GLN A 469 -8.77 -15.59 -9.06
C GLN A 469 -8.11 -16.01 -10.38
N GLU A 470 -8.36 -17.23 -10.82
CA GLU A 470 -7.91 -17.74 -12.14
C GLU A 470 -8.80 -18.88 -12.66
N ARG A 471 -8.63 -19.22 -13.96
CA ARG A 471 -9.24 -20.40 -14.58
C ARG A 471 -8.24 -21.24 -15.36
N PHE A 472 -6.94 -20.99 -15.18
CA PHE A 472 -5.87 -21.58 -15.97
C PHE A 472 -5.80 -23.11 -15.80
N GLU A 473 -5.85 -23.62 -14.59
CA GLU A 473 -5.82 -25.06 -14.28
C GLU A 473 -7.09 -25.52 -13.54
N GLY A 474 -8.18 -24.90 -13.82
CA GLY A 474 -9.44 -25.06 -13.12
C GLY A 474 -9.86 -23.76 -12.45
N GLU A 475 -11.09 -23.74 -11.96
CA GLU A 475 -11.61 -22.55 -11.30
C GLU A 475 -10.99 -22.38 -9.91
N THR A 476 -10.22 -21.30 -9.72
CA THR A 476 -9.64 -20.91 -8.44
C THR A 476 -10.30 -19.62 -7.98
N THR A 477 -10.90 -19.67 -6.79
CA THR A 477 -11.55 -18.51 -6.17
C THR A 477 -10.54 -17.65 -5.41
N THR A 478 -10.81 -16.35 -5.30
CA THR A 478 -9.89 -15.40 -4.66
C THR A 478 -9.97 -15.42 -3.14
N LEU A 479 -8.86 -15.10 -2.47
CA LEU A 479 -8.80 -14.78 -1.06
C LEU A 479 -8.21 -13.38 -0.93
N VAL A 480 -8.96 -12.43 -0.38
CA VAL A 480 -8.53 -11.04 -0.24
C VAL A 480 -8.64 -10.57 1.20
N SER A 481 -7.88 -9.56 1.57
CA SER A 481 -8.00 -8.91 2.88
C SER A 481 -8.02 -7.40 2.77
N ASN A 482 -8.74 -6.76 3.70
CA ASN A 482 -8.58 -5.34 3.99
C ASN A 482 -7.96 -5.17 5.38
N ASN A 483 -6.98 -4.28 5.45
CA ASN A 483 -6.24 -3.98 6.65
C ASN A 483 -6.32 -2.47 6.91
N SER A 484 -6.60 -2.09 8.18
CA SER A 484 -6.67 -0.69 8.62
C SER A 484 -5.97 -0.53 9.98
N ASN A 485 -5.92 0.68 10.48
CA ASN A 485 -5.30 1.00 11.77
C ASN A 485 -6.23 1.83 12.65
N PHE A 486 -7.52 1.43 12.72
CA PHE A 486 -8.49 2.11 13.59
C PHE A 486 -8.14 1.87 15.06
N VAL A 487 -8.45 2.86 15.89
CA VAL A 487 -8.29 2.72 17.34
C VAL A 487 -9.42 1.86 17.86
N LYS A 488 -9.08 0.66 18.39
CA LYS A 488 -10.06 -0.29 18.90
C LYS A 488 -10.71 0.22 20.18
N ALA A 489 -12.03 0.14 20.27
CA ALA A 489 -12.76 0.42 21.50
C ALA A 489 -12.48 -0.65 22.59
N PRO A 490 -12.76 -0.36 23.87
CA PRO A 490 -12.71 -1.34 24.95
C PRO A 490 -13.55 -2.58 24.64
N PRO A 491 -13.21 -3.76 25.21
CA PRO A 491 -13.97 -4.99 24.98
C PRO A 491 -15.45 -4.82 25.30
N GLY A 492 -16.31 -5.17 24.36
CA GLY A 492 -17.76 -5.08 24.49
C GLY A 492 -18.37 -3.75 24.04
N GLU A 493 -17.56 -2.77 23.71
CA GLU A 493 -18.01 -1.50 23.15
C GLU A 493 -17.82 -1.46 21.62
N PRO A 494 -18.77 -0.87 20.87
CA PRO A 494 -18.62 -0.70 19.42
C PRO A 494 -17.51 0.32 19.10
N THR A 495 -16.68 0.01 18.13
CA THR A 495 -15.66 0.93 17.63
C THR A 495 -16.29 1.94 16.68
N THR A 496 -16.20 3.22 17.02
CA THR A 496 -16.55 4.35 16.16
C THR A 496 -15.29 4.95 15.54
N ILE A 497 -15.41 5.46 14.31
CA ILE A 497 -14.29 6.00 13.54
C ILE A 497 -14.61 7.39 12.98
N SER A 498 -13.60 8.12 12.55
CA SER A 498 -13.77 9.41 11.88
C SER A 498 -14.42 9.25 10.50
N TRP A 499 -14.89 10.35 9.92
CA TRP A 499 -15.38 10.36 8.54
C TRP A 499 -14.29 9.95 7.53
N GLU A 500 -13.04 10.37 7.77
CA GLU A 500 -11.91 9.99 6.93
C GLU A 500 -11.59 8.49 7.02
N ASP A 501 -11.61 7.92 8.23
CA ASP A 501 -11.47 6.47 8.41
C ASP A 501 -12.62 5.69 7.76
N ALA A 502 -13.85 6.20 7.81
CA ALA A 502 -14.99 5.60 7.13
C ALA A 502 -14.85 5.65 5.60
N THR A 503 -14.31 6.74 5.06
CA THR A 503 -13.97 6.85 3.63
C THR A 503 -12.88 5.83 3.25
N THR A 504 -11.82 5.72 4.06
CA THR A 504 -10.75 4.73 3.89
C THR A 504 -11.29 3.30 3.92
N LEU A 505 -12.26 3.01 4.78
CA LEU A 505 -12.91 1.70 4.85
C LEU A 505 -13.58 1.32 3.52
N PHE A 506 -14.32 2.24 2.89
CA PHE A 506 -14.92 2.04 1.57
C PHE A 506 -13.87 1.94 0.47
N HIS A 507 -12.80 2.74 0.54
CA HIS A 507 -11.66 2.69 -0.38
C HIS A 507 -11.03 1.30 -0.43
N GLU A 508 -10.60 0.78 0.73
CA GLU A 508 -9.96 -0.54 0.80
C GLU A 508 -10.90 -1.67 0.34
N PHE A 509 -12.20 -1.52 0.62
CA PHE A 509 -13.19 -2.46 0.13
C PHE A 509 -13.33 -2.43 -1.39
N GLY A 510 -13.13 -1.29 -2.03
CA GLY A 510 -13.08 -1.18 -3.49
C GLY A 510 -11.94 -1.99 -4.10
N HIS A 511 -10.75 -1.99 -3.48
CA HIS A 511 -9.66 -2.88 -3.88
C HIS A 511 -10.03 -4.36 -3.68
N ALA A 512 -10.67 -4.71 -2.55
CA ALA A 512 -11.12 -6.09 -2.33
C ALA A 512 -12.14 -6.53 -3.38
N LEU A 513 -13.09 -5.66 -3.75
CA LEU A 513 -14.06 -5.92 -4.82
C LEU A 513 -13.38 -6.07 -6.18
N HIS A 514 -12.28 -5.34 -6.45
CA HIS A 514 -11.49 -5.52 -7.67
C HIS A 514 -10.89 -6.94 -7.75
N GLY A 515 -10.46 -7.50 -6.62
CA GLY A 515 -10.06 -8.91 -6.52
C GLY A 515 -11.24 -9.89 -6.65
N LEU A 516 -12.33 -9.64 -5.89
CA LEU A 516 -13.52 -10.52 -5.84
C LEU A 516 -14.30 -10.57 -7.15
N CYS A 517 -14.35 -9.49 -7.90
CA CYS A 517 -15.01 -9.43 -9.20
C CYS A 517 -14.14 -9.95 -10.35
N SER A 518 -12.86 -10.20 -10.14
CA SER A 518 -11.93 -10.65 -11.18
C SER A 518 -12.44 -11.91 -11.89
N ASN A 519 -12.30 -11.96 -13.21
CA ASN A 519 -12.78 -13.06 -14.04
C ASN A 519 -11.85 -13.30 -15.21
N VAL A 520 -10.63 -13.71 -14.91
CA VAL A 520 -9.52 -13.89 -15.86
C VAL A 520 -9.09 -15.36 -15.93
N SER A 521 -8.32 -15.72 -16.95
CA SER A 521 -7.77 -17.07 -17.08
C SER A 521 -6.46 -17.22 -16.31
N TYR A 522 -5.59 -16.20 -16.33
CA TYR A 522 -4.23 -16.28 -15.78
C TYR A 522 -4.07 -15.39 -14.53
N PRO A 523 -3.48 -15.91 -13.43
CA PRO A 523 -3.38 -15.21 -12.16
C PRO A 523 -2.58 -13.90 -12.24
N SER A 524 -1.56 -13.83 -13.09
CA SER A 524 -0.76 -12.61 -13.31
C SER A 524 -1.55 -11.44 -13.90
N LEU A 525 -2.75 -11.67 -14.42
CA LEU A 525 -3.65 -10.65 -14.95
C LEU A 525 -4.81 -10.31 -14.00
N SER A 526 -4.90 -10.96 -12.83
CA SER A 526 -6.06 -10.92 -11.96
C SER A 526 -6.13 -9.66 -11.10
N GLY A 527 -7.37 -9.15 -10.91
CA GLY A 527 -7.70 -8.14 -9.91
C GLY A 527 -6.80 -6.89 -9.98
N THR A 528 -6.10 -6.61 -8.89
CA THR A 528 -5.26 -5.43 -8.72
C THR A 528 -3.91 -5.48 -9.47
N SER A 529 -3.64 -6.53 -10.27
CA SER A 529 -2.43 -6.65 -11.11
C SER A 529 -2.49 -5.76 -12.36
N VAL A 530 -2.80 -4.49 -12.20
CA VAL A 530 -3.00 -3.48 -13.26
C VAL A 530 -1.96 -2.37 -13.18
N ALA A 531 -2.00 -1.40 -14.14
CA ALA A 531 -1.14 -0.22 -14.09
C ALA A 531 -1.31 0.55 -12.79
N ARG A 532 -0.20 1.08 -12.22
CA ARG A 532 -0.21 1.75 -10.92
C ARG A 532 -1.16 2.94 -10.87
N ASP A 533 -1.22 3.73 -11.91
CA ASP A 533 -2.10 4.90 -12.00
C ASP A 533 -3.56 4.57 -12.42
N TYR A 534 -3.90 3.28 -12.45
CA TYR A 534 -5.27 2.80 -12.61
C TYR A 534 -5.78 2.05 -11.37
N VAL A 535 -4.89 1.46 -10.58
CA VAL A 535 -5.26 0.56 -9.47
C VAL A 535 -6.13 1.24 -8.41
N GLU A 536 -5.96 2.56 -8.22
CA GLU A 536 -6.76 3.35 -7.26
C GLU A 536 -8.15 3.73 -7.80
N PHE A 537 -8.45 3.55 -9.08
CA PHE A 537 -9.77 3.88 -9.62
C PHE A 537 -10.89 3.00 -9.02
N PRO A 538 -10.76 1.65 -8.96
CA PRO A 538 -11.76 0.81 -8.31
C PRO A 538 -11.96 1.11 -6.81
N SER A 539 -10.93 1.54 -6.10
CA SER A 539 -11.02 1.88 -4.68
C SER A 539 -11.69 3.24 -4.47
N GLN A 540 -11.22 4.26 -5.16
CA GLN A 540 -11.73 5.63 -5.02
C GLN A 540 -13.18 5.78 -5.47
N ILE A 541 -13.64 5.00 -6.45
CA ILE A 541 -15.04 5.10 -6.87
C ILE A 541 -15.99 4.60 -5.78
N LEU A 542 -15.59 3.62 -4.97
CA LEU A 542 -16.40 3.11 -3.85
C LEU A 542 -16.61 4.13 -2.74
N GLU A 543 -15.68 5.08 -2.56
CA GLU A 543 -15.81 6.17 -1.59
C GLU A 543 -17.08 7.00 -1.80
N HIS A 544 -17.54 7.11 -3.05
CA HIS A 544 -18.73 7.88 -3.41
C HIS A 544 -20.05 7.30 -2.89
N TRP A 545 -20.09 6.01 -2.48
CA TRP A 545 -21.31 5.41 -1.91
C TRP A 545 -21.47 5.73 -0.43
N LEU A 546 -20.40 5.95 0.35
CA LEU A 546 -20.49 6.29 1.76
C LEU A 546 -21.44 7.48 2.03
N PRO A 547 -21.33 8.64 1.36
CA PRO A 547 -22.18 9.80 1.62
C PRO A 547 -23.59 9.69 1.04
N THR A 548 -23.95 8.58 0.37
CA THR A 548 -25.30 8.43 -0.18
C THR A 548 -26.36 8.34 0.93
N PRO A 549 -27.55 8.90 0.72
CA PRO A 549 -28.63 8.83 1.70
C PRO A 549 -28.98 7.40 2.11
N GLU A 550 -28.91 6.46 1.18
CA GLU A 550 -29.24 5.04 1.41
C GLU A 550 -28.27 4.40 2.39
N ILE A 551 -26.97 4.65 2.20
CA ILE A 551 -25.95 4.10 3.12
C ILE A 551 -26.02 4.80 4.47
N LEU A 552 -26.09 6.11 4.50
CA LEU A 552 -26.15 6.84 5.77
C LEU A 552 -27.42 6.53 6.58
N SER A 553 -28.60 6.50 5.94
CA SER A 553 -29.85 6.20 6.66
C SER A 553 -29.98 4.73 7.07
N GLY A 554 -29.36 3.80 6.32
CA GLY A 554 -29.44 2.38 6.60
C GLY A 554 -28.40 1.87 7.59
N TYR A 555 -27.20 2.46 7.60
CA TYR A 555 -26.03 1.87 8.26
C TYR A 555 -25.26 2.84 9.18
N ALA A 556 -25.45 4.15 9.07
CA ALA A 556 -24.93 5.10 10.05
C ALA A 556 -25.90 5.15 11.25
N LEU A 557 -25.72 4.22 12.19
CA LEU A 557 -26.60 4.01 13.35
C LEU A 557 -25.90 4.51 14.62
N HIS A 558 -26.61 5.32 15.43
CA HIS A 558 -26.07 5.87 16.66
C HIS A 558 -25.68 4.79 17.66
N VAL A 559 -24.48 4.88 18.19
CA VAL A 559 -23.85 3.86 19.05
C VAL A 559 -24.68 3.48 20.28
N GLU A 560 -25.35 4.46 20.92
CA GLU A 560 -26.15 4.23 22.12
C GLU A 560 -27.63 3.92 21.82
N THR A 561 -28.21 4.62 20.84
CA THR A 561 -29.66 4.57 20.60
C THR A 561 -30.05 3.62 19.48
N GLY A 562 -29.10 3.19 18.65
CA GLY A 562 -29.36 2.40 17.45
C GLY A 562 -30.17 3.12 16.36
N LYS A 563 -30.48 4.42 16.54
CA LYS A 563 -31.26 5.18 15.57
C LYS A 563 -30.40 5.59 14.39
N PRO A 564 -30.98 5.63 13.18
CA PRO A 564 -30.31 6.15 12.01
C PRO A 564 -29.86 7.60 12.18
N ILE A 565 -28.81 7.99 11.47
CA ILE A 565 -28.38 9.37 11.38
C ILE A 565 -29.54 10.27 10.92
N PRO A 566 -29.81 11.42 11.57
CA PRO A 566 -30.92 12.30 11.19
C PRO A 566 -30.74 12.84 9.77
N ALA A 567 -31.84 12.89 8.99
CA ALA A 567 -31.82 13.44 7.62
C ALA A 567 -31.28 14.88 7.58
N ALA A 568 -31.53 15.69 8.63
CA ALA A 568 -30.96 17.03 8.75
C ALA A 568 -29.43 17.01 8.84
N LEU A 569 -28.84 16.04 9.54
CA LEU A 569 -27.39 15.89 9.65
C LEU A 569 -26.80 15.40 8.32
N VAL A 570 -27.45 14.45 7.63
CA VAL A 570 -27.09 14.03 6.27
C VAL A 570 -27.08 15.23 5.30
N ALA A 571 -28.07 16.10 5.37
CA ALA A 571 -28.13 17.32 4.55
C ALA A 571 -26.95 18.29 4.84
N LYS A 572 -26.54 18.43 6.12
CA LYS A 572 -25.36 19.21 6.52
C LYS A 572 -24.06 18.59 5.98
N ILE A 573 -23.89 17.26 6.07
CA ILE A 573 -22.74 16.53 5.53
C ILE A 573 -22.62 16.79 4.02
N LYS A 574 -23.73 16.64 3.29
CA LYS A 574 -23.76 16.90 1.84
C LYS A 574 -23.40 18.35 1.51
N LYS A 575 -23.92 19.31 2.27
CA LYS A 575 -23.59 20.74 2.08
C LYS A 575 -22.11 21.03 2.32
N ALA A 576 -21.46 20.31 3.23
CA ALA A 576 -20.06 20.46 3.58
C ALA A 576 -19.11 19.59 2.70
N GLU A 577 -19.59 18.97 1.64
CA GLU A 577 -18.84 17.99 0.83
C GLU A 577 -17.56 18.58 0.23
N THR A 578 -17.57 19.85 -0.15
CA THR A 578 -16.41 20.56 -0.71
C THR A 578 -15.58 21.30 0.37
N PHE A 579 -15.97 21.24 1.64
CA PHE A 579 -15.25 21.91 2.70
C PHE A 579 -13.81 21.40 2.83
N ASN A 580 -12.88 22.32 3.03
CA ASN A 580 -11.45 22.07 3.24
C ASN A 580 -10.78 21.29 2.09
N ARG A 581 -11.28 21.46 0.85
CA ARG A 581 -10.75 20.78 -0.35
C ARG A 581 -9.40 21.34 -0.78
N GLY A 582 -9.14 22.64 -0.50
CA GLY A 582 -7.82 23.25 -0.69
C GLY A 582 -6.76 22.51 0.10
N PHE A 583 -6.97 22.40 1.41
CA PHE A 583 -6.07 21.67 2.31
C PHE A 583 -5.80 20.24 1.86
N LYS A 584 -6.86 19.43 1.68
CA LYS A 584 -6.75 18.01 1.32
C LYS A 584 -5.98 17.83 0.00
N THR A 585 -6.21 18.73 -0.96
CA THR A 585 -5.53 18.67 -2.26
C THR A 585 -4.07 19.09 -2.15
N VAL A 586 -3.75 20.17 -1.43
CA VAL A 586 -2.37 20.65 -1.28
C VAL A 586 -1.54 19.69 -0.44
N GLU A 587 -2.06 19.19 0.69
CA GLU A 587 -1.38 18.21 1.55
C GLU A 587 -0.93 16.97 0.75
N PHE A 588 -1.82 16.44 -0.08
CA PHE A 588 -1.55 15.29 -0.94
C PHE A 588 -0.60 15.63 -2.11
N LEU A 589 -0.92 16.67 -2.89
CA LEU A 589 -0.14 17.03 -4.10
C LEU A 589 1.27 17.47 -3.76
N ALA A 590 1.51 18.07 -2.62
CA ALA A 590 2.85 18.40 -2.15
C ALA A 590 3.73 17.14 -2.10
N SER A 591 3.22 16.04 -1.54
CA SER A 591 3.94 14.76 -1.52
C SER A 591 4.15 14.18 -2.93
N ALA A 592 3.15 14.25 -3.80
CA ALA A 592 3.23 13.73 -5.17
C ALA A 592 4.22 14.53 -6.05
N LEU A 593 4.23 15.86 -5.91
CA LEU A 593 5.14 16.74 -6.64
C LEU A 593 6.59 16.57 -6.16
N VAL A 594 6.81 16.43 -4.85
CA VAL A 594 8.14 16.17 -4.29
C VAL A 594 8.64 14.80 -4.75
N ASP A 595 7.82 13.73 -4.68
CA ASP A 595 8.15 12.40 -5.19
C ASP A 595 8.60 12.46 -6.66
N MET A 596 7.80 13.05 -7.52
CA MET A 596 8.10 13.14 -8.96
C MET A 596 9.37 13.94 -9.21
N LYS A 597 9.53 15.10 -8.56
CA LYS A 597 10.72 15.97 -8.73
C LYS A 597 12.00 15.33 -8.21
N LEU A 598 11.96 14.59 -7.09
CA LEU A 598 13.11 13.80 -6.59
C LEU A 598 13.59 12.78 -7.63
N HIS A 599 12.66 12.16 -8.35
CA HIS A 599 12.97 11.09 -9.31
C HIS A 599 13.22 11.59 -10.75
N LEU A 600 12.94 12.86 -11.02
CA LEU A 600 13.32 13.56 -12.27
C LEU A 600 14.68 14.24 -12.15
N SER A 601 15.10 14.62 -10.94
CA SER A 601 16.33 15.39 -10.70
C SER A 601 17.58 14.53 -10.67
N THR A 602 18.75 15.18 -10.75
CA THR A 602 20.00 14.61 -10.26
C THR A 602 19.84 14.32 -8.76
N PRO A 603 20.27 13.13 -8.27
CA PRO A 603 20.11 12.78 -6.87
C PRO A 603 20.68 13.85 -5.93
N THR A 604 19.87 14.28 -4.98
CA THR A 604 20.26 15.30 -4.00
C THR A 604 21.13 14.71 -2.90
N ALA A 605 22.06 15.53 -2.39
CA ALA A 605 22.84 15.18 -1.20
C ALA A 605 22.05 15.38 0.11
N ASP A 606 21.03 16.23 0.09
CA ASP A 606 20.20 16.60 1.23
C ASP A 606 18.70 16.52 0.85
N PRO A 607 18.02 15.39 1.15
CA PRO A 607 16.60 15.22 0.82
C PRO A 607 15.68 16.20 1.54
N ASP A 608 16.00 16.59 2.78
CA ASP A 608 15.20 17.54 3.56
C ASP A 608 15.29 18.96 2.95
N ALA A 609 16.49 19.41 2.60
CA ALA A 609 16.65 20.67 1.88
C ALA A 609 15.93 20.64 0.52
N PHE A 610 16.02 19.54 -0.21
CA PHE A 610 15.31 19.39 -1.50
C PHE A 610 13.78 19.49 -1.34
N GLU A 611 13.21 18.82 -0.33
CA GLU A 611 11.79 18.91 0.02
C GLU A 611 11.40 20.37 0.27
N ARG A 612 12.09 21.01 1.18
CA ARG A 612 11.83 22.39 1.61
C ARG A 612 11.93 23.40 0.45
N ASP A 613 13.00 23.31 -0.35
CA ASP A 613 13.25 24.22 -1.48
C ASP A 613 12.22 23.99 -2.61
N THR A 614 11.86 22.72 -2.85
CA THR A 614 10.83 22.36 -3.83
C THR A 614 9.48 22.92 -3.43
N LEU A 615 9.07 22.75 -2.19
CA LEU A 615 7.79 23.24 -1.69
C LEU A 615 7.75 24.78 -1.66
N ALA A 616 8.84 25.43 -1.29
CA ALA A 616 8.97 26.88 -1.36
C ALA A 616 8.84 27.42 -2.80
N ALA A 617 9.49 26.76 -3.77
CA ALA A 617 9.38 27.13 -5.19
C ALA A 617 7.98 26.91 -5.77
N LEU A 618 7.22 25.96 -5.25
CA LEU A 618 5.82 25.71 -5.59
C LEU A 618 4.85 26.71 -4.90
N GLY A 619 5.33 27.56 -4.01
CA GLY A 619 4.48 28.47 -3.23
C GLY A 619 3.60 27.74 -2.23
N MET A 620 4.10 26.65 -1.64
CA MET A 620 3.39 25.88 -0.61
C MET A 620 2.93 26.80 0.55
N PRO A 621 1.65 26.76 0.93
CA PRO A 621 1.20 27.48 2.11
C PRO A 621 1.93 27.00 3.37
N ARG A 622 2.42 27.93 4.18
CA ARG A 622 3.20 27.64 5.40
C ARG A 622 2.40 26.90 6.50
N GLU A 623 1.09 27.00 6.42
CA GLU A 623 0.13 26.42 7.35
C GLU A 623 -0.09 24.93 7.10
N ILE A 624 0.51 24.36 6.05
CA ILE A 624 0.35 22.97 5.67
C ILE A 624 1.71 22.30 5.57
N VAL A 625 1.84 21.11 6.12
CA VAL A 625 2.95 20.17 5.86
C VAL A 625 2.44 19.11 4.90
N MET A 626 3.27 18.70 3.96
CA MET A 626 2.89 17.63 3.01
C MET A 626 2.50 16.35 3.75
N ARG A 627 1.53 15.61 3.20
CA ARG A 627 0.92 14.42 3.83
C ARG A 627 1.95 13.37 4.29
N HIS A 628 2.97 13.16 3.49
CA HIS A 628 4.10 12.29 3.78
C HIS A 628 5.37 13.08 3.52
N ARG A 629 6.07 13.51 4.57
CA ARG A 629 7.41 14.07 4.43
C ARG A 629 8.38 12.99 3.94
N THR A 630 9.35 13.37 3.17
CA THR A 630 10.34 12.48 2.56
C THR A 630 10.92 11.44 3.54
N PRO A 631 11.30 11.79 4.80
CA PRO A 631 11.90 10.85 5.76
C PRO A 631 10.99 9.71 6.23
N HIS A 632 9.66 9.82 6.09
CA HIS A 632 8.71 8.77 6.45
C HIS A 632 7.79 8.35 5.30
N PHE A 633 8.15 8.66 4.07
CA PHE A 633 7.33 8.37 2.90
C PHE A 633 7.42 6.89 2.49
N ASN A 634 6.80 6.00 3.24
CA ASN A 634 6.82 4.55 3.01
C ASN A 634 6.37 4.16 1.60
N HIS A 635 5.33 4.78 1.03
CA HIS A 635 4.89 4.52 -0.34
C HIS A 635 6.03 4.60 -1.35
N VAL A 636 6.95 5.55 -1.16
CA VAL A 636 8.02 5.86 -2.12
C VAL A 636 9.31 5.13 -1.80
N PHE A 637 9.68 4.98 -0.51
CA PHE A 637 11.00 4.50 -0.11
C PHE A 637 11.05 3.10 0.49
N SER A 638 9.90 2.49 0.85
CA SER A 638 9.88 1.08 1.29
C SER A 638 9.96 0.06 0.14
N GLY A 639 10.03 0.53 -1.11
CA GLY A 639 10.12 -0.24 -2.34
C GLY A 639 9.86 0.63 -3.56
N ASP A 640 9.81 0.02 -4.74
CA ASP A 640 9.58 0.78 -5.97
C ASP A 640 8.09 0.97 -6.33
N GLY A 641 7.17 0.38 -5.57
CA GLY A 641 5.74 0.33 -5.91
C GLY A 641 5.12 1.68 -6.29
N TYR A 642 5.37 2.71 -5.49
CA TYR A 642 4.86 4.07 -5.70
C TYR A 642 5.96 5.11 -5.97
N SER A 643 7.23 4.71 -6.13
CA SER A 643 8.31 5.65 -6.44
C SER A 643 8.09 6.33 -7.79
N ALA A 644 8.15 7.65 -7.84
CA ALA A 644 7.74 8.50 -8.96
C ALA A 644 6.30 8.20 -9.44
N ALA A 645 5.47 7.63 -8.57
CA ALA A 645 4.14 7.16 -8.91
C ALA A 645 3.07 7.52 -7.86
N TYR A 646 3.37 8.39 -6.91
CA TYR A 646 2.37 8.84 -5.94
C TYR A 646 1.29 9.74 -6.58
N TYR A 647 1.55 10.32 -7.75
CA TYR A 647 0.56 10.99 -8.60
C TYR A 647 -0.62 10.09 -8.98
N SER A 648 -0.46 8.78 -8.90
CA SER A 648 -1.46 7.76 -9.28
C SER A 648 -2.82 7.98 -8.63
N TYR A 649 -2.84 8.45 -7.39
CA TYR A 649 -4.09 8.78 -6.69
C TYR A 649 -4.85 9.92 -7.37
N LEU A 650 -4.16 10.97 -7.83
CA LEU A 650 -4.80 12.05 -8.58
C LEU A 650 -5.23 11.60 -9.97
N TRP A 651 -4.38 10.81 -10.65
CA TRP A 651 -4.71 10.26 -11.97
C TRP A 651 -5.98 9.42 -11.91
N SER A 652 -6.05 8.51 -10.95
CA SER A 652 -7.24 7.69 -10.71
C SER A 652 -8.45 8.51 -10.24
N ASP A 653 -8.25 9.61 -9.50
CA ASP A 653 -9.33 10.50 -9.08
C ASP A 653 -9.97 11.25 -10.26
N VAL A 654 -9.20 11.55 -11.33
CA VAL A 654 -9.76 12.03 -12.60
C VAL A 654 -10.70 11.00 -13.22
N LEU A 655 -10.25 9.72 -13.28
CA LEU A 655 -11.09 8.61 -13.76
C LEU A 655 -12.34 8.46 -12.91
N THR A 656 -12.19 8.51 -11.61
CA THR A 656 -13.25 8.33 -10.62
C THR A 656 -14.30 9.42 -10.70
N ALA A 657 -13.90 10.69 -10.78
CA ALA A 657 -14.82 11.81 -10.86
C ALA A 657 -15.69 11.74 -12.13
N ASP A 658 -15.08 11.48 -13.30
CA ASP A 658 -15.83 11.31 -14.55
C ASP A 658 -16.68 10.03 -14.56
N ALA A 659 -16.20 8.94 -13.92
CA ALA A 659 -16.97 7.71 -13.78
C ALA A 659 -18.20 7.89 -12.87
N TRP A 660 -18.09 8.69 -11.81
CA TRP A 660 -19.23 9.03 -10.96
C TRP A 660 -20.29 9.85 -11.71
N GLU A 661 -19.87 10.74 -12.62
CA GLU A 661 -20.82 11.44 -13.50
C GLU A 661 -21.66 10.50 -14.36
N ALA A 662 -21.15 9.31 -14.74
CA ALA A 662 -21.96 8.32 -15.45
C ALA A 662 -23.18 7.85 -14.64
N PHE A 663 -23.04 7.73 -13.33
CA PHE A 663 -24.16 7.38 -12.44
C PHE A 663 -25.14 8.56 -12.28
N THR A 664 -24.63 9.78 -12.11
CA THR A 664 -25.49 10.98 -12.03
C THR A 664 -26.24 11.23 -13.32
N GLU A 665 -25.61 11.08 -14.47
CA GLU A 665 -26.23 11.18 -15.82
C GLU A 665 -27.34 10.12 -16.02
N ALA A 666 -27.20 8.94 -15.40
CA ALA A 666 -28.18 7.84 -15.45
C ALA A 666 -29.31 7.95 -14.41
N GLY A 667 -29.29 8.99 -13.56
CA GLY A 667 -30.35 9.25 -12.57
C GLY A 667 -30.04 8.82 -11.13
N GLY A 668 -28.83 8.35 -10.83
CA GLY A 668 -28.41 8.10 -9.46
C GLY A 668 -27.41 6.96 -9.26
N PRO A 669 -26.92 6.78 -8.01
CA PRO A 669 -25.80 5.91 -7.69
C PRO A 669 -26.09 4.41 -7.84
N TRP A 670 -27.36 4.04 -8.03
CA TRP A 670 -27.80 2.65 -8.07
C TRP A 670 -28.27 2.19 -9.45
N ASP A 671 -27.94 2.96 -10.55
CA ASP A 671 -28.32 2.54 -11.88
C ASP A 671 -27.69 1.19 -12.27
N PRO A 672 -28.49 0.14 -12.55
CA PRO A 672 -27.98 -1.19 -12.77
C PRO A 672 -27.23 -1.35 -14.10
N ALA A 673 -27.51 -0.50 -15.10
CA ALA A 673 -26.84 -0.56 -16.38
C ALA A 673 -25.42 0.05 -16.28
N VAL A 674 -25.25 1.12 -15.52
CA VAL A 674 -23.93 1.69 -15.23
C VAL A 674 -23.12 0.73 -14.34
N ALA A 675 -23.74 0.18 -13.27
CA ALA A 675 -23.10 -0.80 -12.41
C ALA A 675 -22.62 -2.04 -13.17
N LYS A 676 -23.43 -2.56 -14.10
CA LYS A 676 -23.06 -3.68 -14.97
C LYS A 676 -21.86 -3.34 -15.86
N ARG A 677 -21.84 -2.15 -16.49
CA ARG A 677 -20.68 -1.72 -17.30
C ARG A 677 -19.43 -1.55 -16.44
N LEU A 678 -19.56 -0.97 -15.23
CA LEU A 678 -18.47 -0.82 -14.27
C LEU A 678 -17.89 -2.19 -13.89
N LYS A 679 -18.73 -3.16 -13.53
CA LYS A 679 -18.31 -4.54 -13.27
C LYS A 679 -17.58 -5.14 -14.47
N SER A 680 -18.19 -5.07 -15.66
CA SER A 680 -17.73 -5.81 -16.84
C SER A 680 -16.46 -5.24 -17.50
N HIS A 681 -16.21 -3.92 -17.38
CA HIS A 681 -15.10 -3.26 -18.07
C HIS A 681 -14.01 -2.71 -17.14
N VAL A 682 -14.27 -2.69 -15.81
CA VAL A 682 -13.32 -2.17 -14.83
C VAL A 682 -12.97 -3.26 -13.81
N PHE A 683 -13.94 -3.76 -13.03
CA PHE A 683 -13.68 -4.64 -11.90
C PHE A 683 -13.33 -6.08 -12.29
N SER A 684 -13.88 -6.61 -13.41
CA SER A 684 -13.72 -8.04 -13.74
C SER A 684 -12.62 -8.35 -14.74
N VAL A 685 -12.12 -7.36 -15.43
CA VAL A 685 -11.17 -7.57 -16.54
C VAL A 685 -9.71 -7.68 -16.11
N GLY A 686 -9.37 -7.23 -14.90
CA GLY A 686 -7.98 -7.17 -14.45
C GLY A 686 -7.09 -6.47 -15.50
N ASN A 687 -5.93 -7.07 -15.81
CA ASN A 687 -5.01 -6.56 -16.83
C ASN A 687 -5.14 -7.25 -18.20
N THR A 688 -6.30 -7.87 -18.49
CA THR A 688 -6.52 -8.54 -19.79
C THR A 688 -6.68 -7.56 -20.93
N VAL A 689 -7.00 -6.29 -20.64
CA VAL A 689 -7.13 -5.19 -21.58
C VAL A 689 -6.25 -4.02 -21.17
N ASP A 690 -5.95 -3.10 -22.10
CA ASP A 690 -5.30 -1.84 -21.71
C ASP A 690 -6.27 -1.03 -20.84
N PRO A 691 -5.83 -0.48 -19.70
CA PRO A 691 -6.71 0.29 -18.80
C PRO A 691 -7.47 1.44 -19.48
N ALA A 692 -6.86 2.13 -20.43
CA ALA A 692 -7.52 3.20 -21.17
C ALA A 692 -8.65 2.66 -22.08
N ASP A 693 -8.47 1.46 -22.66
CA ASP A 693 -9.50 0.81 -23.47
C ASP A 693 -10.65 0.30 -22.60
N GLY A 694 -10.34 -0.28 -21.45
CA GLY A 694 -11.34 -0.69 -20.45
C GLY A 694 -12.17 0.51 -19.98
N TYR A 695 -11.51 1.63 -19.68
CA TYR A 695 -12.20 2.86 -19.27
C TYR A 695 -13.11 3.40 -20.39
N ARG A 696 -12.62 3.48 -21.64
CA ARG A 696 -13.44 3.89 -22.80
C ARG A 696 -14.64 2.97 -23.04
N ALA A 697 -14.46 1.66 -22.83
CA ALA A 697 -15.57 0.70 -22.92
C ALA A 697 -16.64 0.92 -21.84
N PHE A 698 -16.24 1.34 -20.64
CA PHE A 698 -17.13 1.71 -19.55
C PHE A 698 -17.83 3.07 -19.81
N ARG A 699 -17.04 4.12 -20.07
CA ARG A 699 -17.50 5.52 -20.07
C ARG A 699 -17.94 6.03 -21.44
N GLY A 700 -17.45 5.44 -22.53
CA GLY A 700 -17.70 5.87 -23.93
C GLY A 700 -16.80 7.00 -24.40
N LYS A 701 -15.91 7.53 -23.56
CA LYS A 701 -14.99 8.64 -23.85
C LYS A 701 -13.72 8.55 -23.00
N ASP A 702 -12.70 9.32 -23.33
CA ASP A 702 -11.55 9.53 -22.46
C ASP A 702 -11.92 10.45 -21.28
N PRO A 703 -11.30 10.28 -20.09
CA PRO A 703 -11.55 11.15 -18.96
C PRO A 703 -10.94 12.53 -19.17
N GLY A 704 -11.56 13.55 -18.56
CA GLY A 704 -11.04 14.92 -18.51
C GLY A 704 -11.02 15.45 -17.08
N THR A 705 -10.21 16.48 -16.83
CA THR A 705 -10.04 17.10 -15.51
C THR A 705 -11.26 17.85 -15.01
N GLY A 706 -12.19 18.24 -15.91
CA GLY A 706 -13.38 19.03 -15.58
C GLY A 706 -14.27 18.40 -14.51
N ALA A 707 -14.49 17.08 -14.55
CA ALA A 707 -15.26 16.36 -13.53
C ALA A 707 -14.57 16.43 -12.15
N LEU A 708 -13.24 16.24 -12.10
CA LEU A 708 -12.45 16.37 -10.89
C LEU A 708 -12.53 17.79 -10.30
N MET A 709 -12.42 18.81 -11.15
CA MET A 709 -12.48 20.21 -10.69
C MET A 709 -13.86 20.53 -10.12
N ARG A 710 -14.95 20.05 -10.72
CA ARG A 710 -16.31 20.16 -10.15
C ARG A 710 -16.43 19.42 -8.80
N LYS A 711 -15.95 18.17 -8.75
CA LYS A 711 -15.95 17.37 -7.48
C LYS A 711 -15.23 18.11 -6.35
N ARG A 712 -14.15 18.82 -6.66
CA ARG A 712 -13.35 19.56 -5.65
C ARG A 712 -13.87 20.96 -5.37
N GLY A 713 -14.91 21.43 -6.08
CA GLY A 713 -15.42 22.80 -5.94
C GLY A 713 -14.47 23.88 -6.46
N PHE A 714 -13.43 23.52 -7.18
CA PHE A 714 -12.57 24.47 -7.88
C PHE A 714 -13.31 25.01 -9.10
N ALA A 715 -13.31 26.32 -9.32
CA ALA A 715 -13.88 26.86 -10.54
C ALA A 715 -13.21 26.21 -11.74
N ALA A 716 -14.01 25.66 -12.68
CA ALA A 716 -13.47 25.27 -13.96
C ALA A 716 -12.79 26.50 -14.58
N ALA A 717 -11.52 26.37 -15.00
CA ALA A 717 -10.97 27.35 -15.89
C ALA A 717 -11.98 27.48 -17.07
N ALA A 718 -12.45 28.67 -17.31
CA ALA A 718 -13.38 28.91 -18.41
C ALA A 718 -12.74 28.34 -19.66
N GLU A 719 -13.40 27.35 -20.30
CA GLU A 719 -13.00 26.83 -21.60
C GLU A 719 -13.00 27.94 -22.65
#